data_37ae7a920edbeb80670aa7350eba4d3f
#
_entry.id   37ae7a920edbeb80670aa7350eba4d3f
#
_cell.length_a   1.000
_cell.length_b   1.000
_cell.length_c   1.000
_cell.angle_alpha   90.00
_cell.angle_beta   90.00
_cell.angle_gamma   90.00
#
_symmetry.space_group_name_H-M   'P 1'
#
loop_
_entity.id
_entity.type
_entity.pdbx_description
1 polymer ?
#
loop_
_entity_poly.entity_id
_entity_poly.type
_entity_poly.pdbx_seq_one_letter_code
_entity_poly.pdbx_strand_id
1 'polypeptide(L)'
;MDKFKLVSPYAPMGDQPEAIDTLVNGIDEQVLLGVTGSGKTFTMASVIAKLNRPTLVLAHNKTLAAQLCAEFREFFPENAVEYFVSYYDYYQPEAYIPHTDTFIEKDSSINDEIERLRHSATSSLFERRDTIVVASVSCIYGLGDPIDYKNMVISLRRGQTKNFDELLKKLIEIRYERNDIAFERNMFRVRGDTVEIFPAYSNDKAIRVEFFGDEIDRISEVNVVTGTVLRYLNHAAIYPASHYVVSKEKMAKAIDDIRAECEERVKFFEENGKLLEAQRISQRTNYDIEMMQELGYCTGIENYSRIISGRPVGSAPMTLLDYFPEDFLLFVDESHVTLPQVRAMYRGDRARKEALVDYGFRLPSAFDNRPLKFEEFQERIHQAVYVSATPGDYERERAGQVAEQIIRPTGLLDPEISVRPIEGQIDDLIGEINRRIEKQQRVLVTTLTKKMAEDLTEYLGNVGIKCRYMHHDIDAIERMEIIRSLRLGEFDVLIGINLLREGLDLPEVSLVAILDADKEGFLRSETSLIQTIGRAARNADGLVIMYADTVTRSMRLAIDETERRRAKQAKYNAEHGIVPKTIIKSVRDMIEISSDASSATHRKDGVKMTRGERKALIAELEKQMKAAAKMLEFELAAELRDRIIRLRGEE
;
A
#
# COMPACT_ATOMS: atom_id res chain seq x y z
N MET A 1 -0.76 7.90 -28.12
CA MET A 1 -1.92 7.02 -28.28
C MET A 1 -2.09 6.24 -27.00
N ASP A 2 -3.01 6.69 -26.22
CA ASP A 2 -3.14 6.20 -24.85
C ASP A 2 -4.21 5.10 -24.83
N LYS A 3 -3.81 3.91 -25.31
CA LYS A 3 -4.66 2.71 -25.28
C LYS A 3 -4.01 1.63 -24.46
N PHE A 4 -4.81 1.00 -23.63
CA PHE A 4 -4.37 -0.19 -22.92
C PHE A 4 -4.14 -1.36 -23.88
N LYS A 5 -2.98 -1.97 -23.77
CA LYS A 5 -2.59 -3.14 -24.55
C LYS A 5 -2.41 -4.33 -23.61
N LEU A 6 -3.44 -5.13 -23.49
CA LEU A 6 -3.41 -6.35 -22.71
C LEU A 6 -2.50 -7.39 -23.35
N VAL A 7 -1.50 -7.83 -22.63
CA VAL A 7 -0.60 -8.93 -22.99
C VAL A 7 -0.84 -10.07 -22.02
N SER A 8 -1.30 -11.21 -22.50
CA SER A 8 -1.54 -12.38 -21.66
C SER A 8 -1.33 -13.66 -22.45
N PRO A 9 -0.67 -14.69 -21.87
CA PRO A 9 -0.62 -16.02 -22.44
C PRO A 9 -1.96 -16.77 -22.29
N TYR A 10 -2.91 -16.20 -21.55
CA TYR A 10 -4.21 -16.82 -21.24
C TYR A 10 -5.33 -16.21 -22.07
N ALA A 11 -6.30 -17.04 -22.47
CA ALA A 11 -7.58 -16.62 -22.98
C ALA A 11 -8.65 -16.71 -21.87
N PRO A 12 -9.70 -15.89 -21.91
CA PRO A 12 -10.81 -16.01 -20.96
C PRO A 12 -11.45 -17.40 -20.98
N MET A 13 -11.63 -18.00 -19.80
CA MET A 13 -12.17 -19.35 -19.64
C MET A 13 -13.27 -19.39 -18.56
N GLY A 14 -14.09 -20.43 -18.57
CA GLY A 14 -15.14 -20.64 -17.58
C GLY A 14 -16.17 -19.51 -17.57
N ASP A 15 -16.40 -18.91 -16.41
CA ASP A 15 -17.33 -17.78 -16.25
C ASP A 15 -16.70 -16.43 -16.71
N GLN A 16 -15.40 -16.36 -16.99
CA GLN A 16 -14.71 -15.10 -17.31
C GLN A 16 -15.27 -14.36 -18.52
N PRO A 17 -15.56 -15.01 -19.67
CA PRO A 17 -16.13 -14.29 -20.82
C PRO A 17 -17.42 -13.57 -20.50
N GLU A 18 -18.36 -14.26 -19.84
CA GLU A 18 -19.65 -13.70 -19.44
C GLU A 18 -19.47 -12.58 -18.38
N ALA A 19 -18.62 -12.80 -17.39
CA ALA A 19 -18.30 -11.79 -16.38
C ALA A 19 -17.70 -10.52 -16.99
N ILE A 20 -16.74 -10.66 -17.92
CA ILE A 20 -16.14 -9.53 -18.64
C ILE A 20 -17.17 -8.77 -19.44
N ASP A 21 -18.01 -9.47 -20.23
CA ASP A 21 -19.02 -8.82 -21.06
C ASP A 21 -20.11 -8.14 -20.20
N THR A 22 -20.51 -8.77 -19.10
CA THR A 22 -21.42 -8.17 -18.11
C THR A 22 -20.86 -6.87 -17.55
N LEU A 23 -19.59 -6.89 -17.07
CA LEU A 23 -18.95 -5.71 -16.47
C LEU A 23 -18.68 -4.59 -17.48
N VAL A 24 -18.34 -4.92 -18.72
CA VAL A 24 -18.09 -3.93 -19.79
C VAL A 24 -19.39 -3.24 -20.22
N ASN A 25 -20.49 -3.97 -20.30
CA ASN A 25 -21.78 -3.42 -20.72
C ASN A 25 -22.57 -2.78 -19.58
N GLY A 26 -22.15 -2.98 -18.35
CA GLY A 26 -22.76 -2.38 -17.18
C GLY A 26 -22.32 -0.94 -16.96
N ILE A 27 -23.16 -0.21 -16.24
CA ILE A 27 -22.94 1.18 -15.84
C ILE A 27 -23.03 1.27 -14.31
N ASP A 28 -22.57 2.40 -13.77
CA ASP A 28 -22.62 2.73 -12.35
C ASP A 28 -21.83 1.74 -11.45
N GLU A 29 -22.47 1.24 -10.42
CA GLU A 29 -21.85 0.34 -9.43
C GLU A 29 -22.20 -1.12 -9.73
N GLN A 30 -21.20 -2.00 -9.75
CA GLN A 30 -21.33 -3.41 -10.10
C GLN A 30 -20.55 -4.28 -9.11
N VAL A 31 -20.91 -5.55 -9.00
CA VAL A 31 -20.17 -6.55 -8.21
C VAL A 31 -19.58 -7.61 -9.13
N LEU A 32 -18.29 -7.88 -8.97
CA LEU A 32 -17.66 -9.12 -9.43
C LEU A 32 -17.58 -10.09 -8.25
N LEU A 33 -18.51 -11.02 -8.17
CA LEU A 33 -18.49 -12.11 -7.21
C LEU A 33 -17.52 -13.19 -7.70
N GLY A 34 -16.25 -13.06 -7.31
CA GLY A 34 -15.19 -13.93 -7.80
C GLY A 34 -14.54 -14.73 -6.69
N VAL A 35 -14.59 -16.07 -6.79
CA VAL A 35 -13.92 -16.94 -5.81
C VAL A 35 -12.39 -16.86 -5.91
N THR A 36 -11.72 -17.28 -4.86
CA THR A 36 -10.26 -17.37 -4.86
C THR A 36 -9.76 -18.33 -5.95
N GLY A 37 -8.81 -17.89 -6.78
CA GLY A 37 -8.25 -18.69 -7.87
C GLY A 37 -9.07 -18.73 -9.16
N SER A 38 -10.16 -17.96 -9.27
CA SER A 38 -10.93 -17.85 -10.51
C SER A 38 -10.34 -16.91 -11.57
N GLY A 39 -9.23 -16.20 -11.22
CA GLY A 39 -8.57 -15.26 -12.14
C GLY A 39 -9.22 -13.87 -12.17
N LYS A 40 -9.67 -13.36 -11.02
CA LYS A 40 -10.28 -12.02 -10.90
C LYS A 40 -9.42 -10.91 -11.49
N THR A 41 -8.11 -10.93 -11.23
CA THR A 41 -7.17 -9.91 -11.74
C THR A 41 -7.14 -9.89 -13.27
N PHE A 42 -7.15 -11.06 -13.91
CA PHE A 42 -7.24 -11.15 -15.37
C PHE A 42 -8.56 -10.62 -15.93
N THR A 43 -9.67 -10.87 -15.22
CA THR A 43 -10.99 -10.31 -15.58
C THR A 43 -10.98 -8.78 -15.45
N MET A 44 -10.44 -8.23 -14.35
CA MET A 44 -10.24 -6.78 -14.20
C MET A 44 -9.40 -6.20 -15.34
N ALA A 45 -8.25 -6.81 -15.64
CA ALA A 45 -7.37 -6.39 -16.74
C ALA A 45 -8.09 -6.41 -18.09
N SER A 46 -8.89 -7.43 -18.37
CA SER A 46 -9.69 -7.54 -19.59
C SER A 46 -10.76 -6.44 -19.72
N VAL A 47 -11.41 -6.10 -18.60
CA VAL A 47 -12.40 -5.00 -18.54
C VAL A 47 -11.70 -3.65 -18.76
N ILE A 48 -10.55 -3.40 -18.11
CA ILE A 48 -9.74 -2.18 -18.29
C ILE A 48 -9.34 -2.00 -19.76
N ALA A 49 -8.83 -3.06 -20.39
CA ALA A 49 -8.43 -3.02 -21.79
C ALA A 49 -9.61 -2.72 -22.75
N LYS A 50 -10.79 -3.29 -22.47
CA LYS A 50 -12.00 -3.04 -23.29
C LYS A 50 -12.59 -1.64 -23.09
N LEU A 51 -12.66 -1.16 -21.84
CA LEU A 51 -13.21 0.17 -21.53
C LEU A 51 -12.24 1.31 -21.85
N ASN A 52 -10.93 1.04 -21.81
CA ASN A 52 -9.88 1.99 -22.15
C ASN A 52 -9.96 3.32 -21.38
N ARG A 53 -10.13 3.27 -20.06
CA ARG A 53 -10.23 4.43 -19.17
C ARG A 53 -9.14 4.38 -18.10
N PRO A 54 -8.64 5.55 -17.64
CA PRO A 54 -7.79 5.61 -16.46
C PRO A 54 -8.45 4.86 -15.29
N THR A 55 -7.70 4.06 -14.58
CA THR A 55 -8.26 3.12 -13.60
C THR A 55 -7.58 3.25 -12.26
N LEU A 56 -8.37 3.34 -11.19
CA LEU A 56 -7.94 3.19 -9.81
C LEU A 56 -8.32 1.80 -9.30
N VAL A 57 -7.34 1.05 -8.80
CA VAL A 57 -7.55 -0.23 -8.12
C VAL A 57 -7.26 -0.03 -6.64
N LEU A 58 -8.28 -0.11 -5.81
CA LEU A 58 -8.18 0.11 -4.36
C LEU A 58 -8.08 -1.22 -3.62
N ALA A 59 -7.01 -1.40 -2.85
CA ALA A 59 -6.77 -2.56 -2.00
C ALA A 59 -6.69 -2.16 -0.53
N HIS A 60 -7.07 -3.04 0.39
CA HIS A 60 -7.13 -2.75 1.82
C HIS A 60 -5.77 -2.68 2.52
N ASN A 61 -4.70 -3.20 1.94
CA ASN A 61 -3.35 -3.14 2.51
C ASN A 61 -2.24 -3.00 1.46
N LYS A 62 -1.01 -2.65 1.91
CA LYS A 62 0.15 -2.44 1.04
C LYS A 62 0.57 -3.72 0.30
N THR A 63 0.52 -4.88 0.95
CA THR A 63 0.98 -6.16 0.39
C THR A 63 0.09 -6.60 -0.77
N LEU A 64 -1.23 -6.54 -0.60
CA LEU A 64 -2.16 -6.85 -1.68
C LEU A 64 -2.04 -5.86 -2.83
N ALA A 65 -1.90 -4.56 -2.52
CA ALA A 65 -1.67 -3.54 -3.54
C ALA A 65 -0.39 -3.81 -4.35
N ALA A 66 0.71 -4.22 -3.70
CA ALA A 66 1.96 -4.58 -4.37
C ALA A 66 1.80 -5.79 -5.28
N GLN A 67 1.11 -6.84 -4.80
CA GLN A 67 0.82 -8.03 -5.61
C GLN A 67 0.00 -7.68 -6.85
N LEU A 68 -1.11 -6.94 -6.68
CA LEU A 68 -1.95 -6.49 -7.80
C LEU A 68 -1.18 -5.63 -8.79
N CYS A 69 -0.34 -4.71 -8.28
CA CYS A 69 0.50 -3.86 -9.14
C CYS A 69 1.46 -4.69 -10.01
N ALA A 70 2.08 -5.72 -9.43
CA ALA A 70 2.95 -6.64 -10.17
C ALA A 70 2.17 -7.41 -11.23
N GLU A 71 1.02 -8.00 -10.88
CA GLU A 71 0.15 -8.71 -11.82
C GLU A 71 -0.31 -7.79 -12.98
N PHE A 72 -0.70 -6.55 -12.69
CA PHE A 72 -1.09 -5.59 -13.73
C PHE A 72 0.09 -5.16 -14.60
N ARG A 73 1.32 -5.04 -14.07
CA ARG A 73 2.52 -4.77 -14.88
C ARG A 73 2.83 -5.90 -15.87
N GLU A 74 2.58 -7.15 -15.50
CA GLU A 74 2.70 -8.28 -16.42
C GLU A 74 1.65 -8.21 -17.53
N PHE A 75 0.40 -7.85 -17.20
CA PHE A 75 -0.69 -7.70 -18.18
C PHE A 75 -0.55 -6.46 -19.07
N PHE A 76 0.08 -5.40 -18.59
CA PHE A 76 0.19 -4.10 -19.26
C PHE A 76 1.65 -3.58 -19.31
N PRO A 77 2.59 -4.31 -19.92
CA PRO A 77 4.01 -3.95 -19.90
C PRO A 77 4.35 -2.65 -20.66
N GLU A 78 3.47 -2.18 -21.55
CA GLU A 78 3.66 -0.96 -22.33
C GLU A 78 2.89 0.25 -21.75
N ASN A 79 2.03 0.05 -20.73
CA ASN A 79 1.18 1.06 -20.14
C ASN A 79 1.71 1.53 -18.77
N ALA A 80 1.18 2.62 -18.25
CA ALA A 80 1.57 3.11 -16.93
C ALA A 80 0.81 2.31 -15.85
N VAL A 81 1.53 1.49 -15.09
CA VAL A 81 1.00 0.78 -13.92
C VAL A 81 1.75 1.27 -12.69
N GLU A 82 1.08 2.10 -11.94
CA GLU A 82 1.63 2.88 -10.83
C GLU A 82 1.20 2.34 -9.47
N TYR A 83 2.01 2.61 -8.45
CA TYR A 83 1.78 2.15 -7.10
C TYR A 83 1.64 3.34 -6.15
N PHE A 84 0.52 3.42 -5.41
CA PHE A 84 0.23 4.53 -4.52
C PHE A 84 -0.24 4.05 -3.15
N VAL A 85 0.69 3.99 -2.20
CA VAL A 85 0.41 3.58 -0.81
C VAL A 85 0.96 4.59 0.17
N SER A 86 0.76 4.38 1.48
CA SER A 86 1.40 5.22 2.50
C SER A 86 2.91 5.12 2.40
N TYR A 87 3.60 6.26 2.31
CA TYR A 87 5.07 6.35 2.20
C TYR A 87 5.81 6.18 3.54
N TYR A 88 5.09 5.96 4.63
CA TYR A 88 5.68 5.69 5.92
C TYR A 88 6.00 4.19 6.08
N ASP A 89 7.26 3.85 6.39
CA ASP A 89 7.64 2.51 6.86
C ASP A 89 7.19 2.31 8.30
N TYR A 90 7.42 3.34 9.13
CA TYR A 90 6.90 3.47 10.48
C TYR A 90 6.13 4.78 10.60
N TYR A 91 4.98 4.74 11.26
CA TYR A 91 4.15 5.93 11.49
C TYR A 91 3.50 5.89 12.85
N GLN A 92 3.98 6.76 13.74
CA GLN A 92 3.31 7.11 14.99
C GLN A 92 2.66 8.49 14.82
N PRO A 93 1.34 8.56 14.73
CA PRO A 93 0.68 9.85 14.60
C PRO A 93 0.84 10.68 15.86
N GLU A 94 0.96 12.00 15.68
CA GLU A 94 0.89 12.95 16.78
C GLU A 94 -0.42 12.76 17.56
N ALA A 95 -0.33 12.68 18.88
CA ALA A 95 -1.48 12.51 19.75
C ALA A 95 -1.27 13.18 21.13
N TYR A 96 -2.35 13.53 21.78
CA TYR A 96 -2.32 14.00 23.15
C TYR A 96 -3.31 13.22 24.01
N ILE A 97 -2.85 12.77 25.17
CA ILE A 97 -3.60 11.98 26.12
C ILE A 97 -3.86 12.85 27.37
N PRO A 98 -5.03 13.50 27.47
CA PRO A 98 -5.28 14.51 28.50
C PRO A 98 -5.16 13.99 29.95
N HIS A 99 -5.59 12.76 30.23
CA HIS A 99 -5.60 12.21 31.60
C HIS A 99 -4.20 11.90 32.15
N THR A 100 -3.20 11.75 31.31
CA THR A 100 -1.81 11.53 31.71
C THR A 100 -0.91 12.73 31.39
N ASP A 101 -1.47 13.81 30.81
CA ASP A 101 -0.73 14.96 30.28
C ASP A 101 0.45 14.52 29.38
N THR A 102 0.19 13.53 28.53
CA THR A 102 1.23 12.94 27.68
C THR A 102 1.05 13.38 26.24
N PHE A 103 2.02 14.14 25.72
CA PHE A 103 2.11 14.46 24.30
C PHE A 103 2.97 13.42 23.61
N ILE A 104 2.41 12.79 22.59
CA ILE A 104 3.11 11.87 21.70
C ILE A 104 3.47 12.65 20.43
N GLU A 105 4.75 12.89 20.25
CA GLU A 105 5.22 13.56 19.04
C GLU A 105 5.05 12.66 17.82
N LYS A 106 4.82 13.28 16.64
CA LYS A 106 4.81 12.55 15.38
C LYS A 106 6.19 11.95 15.16
N ASP A 107 6.26 10.63 15.09
CA ASP A 107 7.46 9.91 14.68
C ASP A 107 7.16 9.13 13.41
N SER A 108 8.02 9.29 12.40
CA SER A 108 7.79 8.65 11.11
C SER A 108 9.10 8.48 10.36
N SER A 109 9.24 7.32 9.76
CA SER A 109 10.28 7.00 8.79
C SER A 109 9.66 7.01 7.39
N ILE A 110 10.16 7.87 6.54
CA ILE A 110 9.71 8.00 5.15
C ILE A 110 10.49 7.02 4.28
N ASN A 111 9.78 6.30 3.44
CA ASN A 111 10.36 5.46 2.42
C ASN A 111 10.48 6.25 1.12
N ASP A 112 11.70 6.61 0.77
CA ASP A 112 12.01 7.43 -0.41
C ASP A 112 11.56 6.77 -1.72
N GLU A 113 11.58 5.44 -1.79
CA GLU A 113 11.14 4.72 -2.98
C GLU A 113 9.63 4.76 -3.14
N ILE A 114 8.88 4.62 -2.03
CA ILE A 114 7.41 4.76 -2.07
C ILE A 114 7.02 6.21 -2.38
N GLU A 115 7.76 7.19 -1.86
CA GLU A 115 7.53 8.60 -2.20
C GLU A 115 7.73 8.85 -3.69
N ARG A 116 8.80 8.32 -4.29
CA ARG A 116 9.04 8.35 -5.73
C ARG A 116 7.88 7.75 -6.52
N LEU A 117 7.38 6.56 -6.10
CA LEU A 117 6.26 5.90 -6.77
C LEU A 117 4.97 6.72 -6.69
N ARG A 118 4.73 7.44 -5.58
CA ARG A 118 3.59 8.37 -5.45
C ARG A 118 3.70 9.54 -6.43
N HIS A 119 4.89 10.13 -6.57
CA HIS A 119 5.14 11.17 -7.58
C HIS A 119 4.99 10.63 -9.01
N SER A 120 5.44 9.40 -9.27
CA SER A 120 5.24 8.73 -10.54
C SER A 120 3.76 8.57 -10.87
N ALA A 121 2.94 8.14 -9.91
CA ALA A 121 1.51 7.97 -10.09
C ALA A 121 0.80 9.30 -10.44
N THR A 122 1.08 10.37 -9.71
CA THR A 122 0.46 11.68 -9.96
C THR A 122 0.90 12.30 -11.28
N SER A 123 2.18 12.19 -11.65
CA SER A 123 2.67 12.67 -12.95
C SER A 123 2.09 11.88 -14.12
N SER A 124 2.02 10.55 -14.02
CA SER A 124 1.43 9.69 -15.05
C SER A 124 -0.04 10.01 -15.31
N LEU A 125 -0.83 10.33 -14.27
CA LEU A 125 -2.23 10.73 -14.43
C LEU A 125 -2.41 12.03 -15.22
N PHE A 126 -1.44 12.95 -15.16
CA PHE A 126 -1.48 14.17 -15.97
C PHE A 126 -0.95 13.98 -17.40
N GLU A 127 -0.03 13.05 -17.61
CA GLU A 127 0.62 12.84 -18.91
C GLU A 127 -0.12 11.87 -19.82
N ARG A 128 -0.79 10.86 -19.24
CA ARG A 128 -1.31 9.70 -19.97
C ARG A 128 -2.72 9.33 -19.53
N ARG A 129 -3.51 8.83 -20.47
CA ARG A 129 -4.83 8.29 -20.16
C ARG A 129 -4.81 6.78 -19.92
N ASP A 130 -3.78 6.08 -20.35
CA ASP A 130 -3.59 4.64 -20.19
C ASP A 130 -2.85 4.32 -18.87
N THR A 131 -3.36 4.88 -17.78
CA THR A 131 -2.78 4.77 -16.44
C THR A 131 -3.66 3.92 -15.53
N ILE A 132 -3.06 2.91 -14.90
CA ILE A 132 -3.63 2.15 -13.79
C ILE A 132 -2.87 2.55 -12.53
N VAL A 133 -3.57 3.03 -11.51
CA VAL A 133 -2.98 3.24 -10.19
C VAL A 133 -3.52 2.20 -9.24
N VAL A 134 -2.65 1.38 -8.68
CA VAL A 134 -2.99 0.45 -7.60
C VAL A 134 -2.66 1.11 -6.28
N ALA A 135 -3.68 1.35 -5.47
CA ALA A 135 -3.55 2.12 -4.24
C ALA A 135 -4.06 1.36 -3.01
N SER A 136 -3.51 1.70 -1.85
CA SER A 136 -4.13 1.37 -0.57
C SER A 136 -5.12 2.46 -0.15
N VAL A 137 -5.82 2.27 0.97
CA VAL A 137 -6.76 3.27 1.54
C VAL A 137 -6.10 4.64 1.79
N SER A 138 -4.76 4.74 1.76
CA SER A 138 -4.06 6.02 1.81
C SER A 138 -4.45 7.00 0.68
N CYS A 139 -5.05 6.54 -0.39
CA CYS A 139 -5.52 7.38 -1.51
C CYS A 139 -6.66 8.33 -1.13
N ILE A 140 -7.39 8.08 -0.04
CA ILE A 140 -8.45 8.97 0.45
C ILE A 140 -7.94 10.05 1.43
N TYR A 141 -6.64 10.04 1.76
CA TYR A 141 -6.04 11.08 2.60
C TYR A 141 -5.67 12.31 1.79
N GLY A 142 -5.59 13.44 2.49
CA GLY A 142 -5.21 14.72 1.88
C GLY A 142 -3.91 14.66 1.11
N LEU A 143 -3.96 15.18 -0.10
CA LEU A 143 -2.86 15.40 -1.01
C LEU A 143 -2.88 16.88 -1.42
N GLY A 144 -1.84 17.39 -2.05
CA GLY A 144 -1.85 18.74 -2.59
C GLY A 144 -2.95 18.96 -3.63
N ASP A 145 -3.32 20.23 -3.87
CA ASP A 145 -4.31 20.58 -4.88
C ASP A 145 -3.79 20.21 -6.27
N PRO A 146 -4.50 19.38 -7.07
CA PRO A 146 -4.06 18.99 -8.41
C PRO A 146 -3.94 20.16 -9.36
N ILE A 147 -4.72 21.23 -9.18
CA ILE A 147 -4.65 22.44 -10.01
C ILE A 147 -3.36 23.20 -9.72
N ASP A 148 -3.03 23.38 -8.44
CA ASP A 148 -1.77 24.02 -8.03
C ASP A 148 -0.57 23.19 -8.52
N TYR A 149 -0.60 21.88 -8.31
CA TYR A 149 0.47 20.98 -8.75
C TYR A 149 0.69 21.05 -10.27
N LYS A 150 -0.39 21.04 -11.06
CA LYS A 150 -0.33 21.16 -12.52
C LYS A 150 0.19 22.54 -12.99
N ASN A 151 -0.24 23.62 -12.34
CA ASN A 151 0.18 24.97 -12.69
C ASN A 151 1.67 25.23 -12.40
N MET A 152 2.25 24.46 -11.47
CA MET A 152 3.67 24.57 -11.12
C MET A 152 4.58 23.70 -12.00
N VAL A 153 4.05 22.93 -12.94
CA VAL A 153 4.86 22.13 -13.89
C VAL A 153 5.67 23.04 -14.80
N ILE A 154 6.98 22.78 -14.91
CA ILE A 154 7.86 23.48 -15.82
C ILE A 154 7.89 22.75 -17.16
N SER A 155 7.32 23.36 -18.18
CA SER A 155 7.39 22.87 -19.56
C SER A 155 8.64 23.41 -20.25
N LEU A 156 9.44 22.54 -20.83
CA LEU A 156 10.67 22.83 -21.54
C LEU A 156 10.55 22.30 -22.98
N ARG A 157 10.84 23.12 -23.99
CA ARG A 157 10.80 22.72 -25.39
C ARG A 157 12.09 23.11 -26.09
N ARG A 158 12.60 22.23 -26.94
CA ARG A 158 13.74 22.56 -27.80
C ARG A 158 13.42 23.74 -28.70
N GLY A 159 14.35 24.70 -28.84
CA GLY A 159 14.18 25.95 -29.58
C GLY A 159 13.37 27.02 -28.85
N GLN A 160 12.97 26.77 -27.60
CA GLN A 160 12.27 27.75 -26.79
C GLN A 160 13.24 28.75 -26.20
N THR A 161 12.93 30.05 -26.34
CA THR A 161 13.63 31.12 -25.62
C THR A 161 13.18 31.09 -24.16
N LYS A 162 14.12 30.92 -23.26
CA LYS A 162 13.88 30.87 -21.82
C LYS A 162 15.09 31.34 -21.05
N ASN A 163 14.90 32.34 -20.20
CA ASN A 163 15.98 32.86 -19.38
C ASN A 163 16.51 31.75 -18.42
N PHE A 164 17.83 31.56 -18.42
CA PHE A 164 18.51 30.52 -17.64
C PHE A 164 18.29 30.70 -16.13
N ASP A 165 18.48 31.92 -15.60
CA ASP A 165 18.30 32.20 -14.18
C ASP A 165 16.85 32.05 -13.72
N GLU A 166 15.89 32.38 -14.62
CA GLU A 166 14.47 32.18 -14.36
C GLU A 166 14.14 30.67 -14.22
N LEU A 167 14.75 29.83 -15.05
CA LEU A 167 14.59 28.39 -14.92
C LEU A 167 15.09 27.89 -13.56
N LEU A 168 16.28 28.32 -13.12
CA LEU A 168 16.83 27.92 -11.83
C LEU A 168 15.94 28.39 -10.67
N LYS A 169 15.41 29.61 -10.71
CA LYS A 169 14.46 30.11 -9.71
C LYS A 169 13.18 29.27 -9.67
N LYS A 170 12.63 28.91 -10.83
CA LYS A 170 11.44 28.06 -10.91
C LYS A 170 11.68 26.64 -10.38
N LEU A 171 12.86 26.06 -10.59
CA LEU A 171 13.21 24.77 -10.01
C LEU A 171 13.19 24.82 -8.48
N ILE A 172 13.73 25.88 -7.87
CA ILE A 172 13.67 26.10 -6.42
C ILE A 172 12.21 26.29 -5.95
N GLU A 173 11.40 27.03 -6.69
CA GLU A 173 9.97 27.23 -6.39
C GLU A 173 9.19 25.92 -6.35
N ILE A 174 9.52 24.98 -7.23
CA ILE A 174 8.90 23.64 -7.28
C ILE A 174 9.62 22.62 -6.40
N ARG A 175 10.44 23.07 -5.45
CA ARG A 175 11.10 22.27 -4.41
C ARG A 175 12.25 21.39 -4.86
N TYR A 176 12.93 21.71 -5.94
CA TYR A 176 14.22 21.11 -6.27
C TYR A 176 15.36 21.87 -5.56
N GLU A 177 16.30 21.11 -5.04
CA GLU A 177 17.49 21.66 -4.41
C GLU A 177 18.67 21.68 -5.38
N ARG A 178 19.49 22.75 -5.34
CA ARG A 178 20.71 22.78 -6.11
C ARG A 178 21.82 22.06 -5.39
N ASN A 179 22.39 21.03 -6.02
CA ASN A 179 23.56 20.36 -5.52
C ASN A 179 24.45 19.92 -6.69
N ASP A 180 25.59 20.60 -6.84
CA ASP A 180 26.52 20.37 -7.95
C ASP A 180 27.48 19.19 -7.67
N ILE A 181 27.51 18.66 -6.44
CA ILE A 181 28.42 17.58 -5.99
C ILE A 181 27.66 16.27 -5.81
N ALA A 182 26.71 16.21 -4.87
CA ALA A 182 25.82 15.05 -4.67
C ALA A 182 24.56 15.26 -5.50
N PHE A 183 24.41 14.47 -6.56
CA PHE A 183 23.28 14.60 -7.49
C PHE A 183 22.29 13.47 -7.23
N GLU A 184 21.34 13.76 -6.38
CA GLU A 184 20.31 12.84 -5.95
C GLU A 184 18.92 13.25 -6.48
N ARG A 185 17.90 12.44 -6.25
CA ARG A 185 16.52 12.74 -6.61
C ARG A 185 16.06 14.05 -5.93
N ASN A 186 15.18 14.78 -6.60
CA ASN A 186 14.72 16.11 -6.19
C ASN A 186 15.82 17.21 -6.25
N MET A 187 16.92 16.95 -6.93
CA MET A 187 18.01 17.91 -7.07
C MET A 187 18.22 18.31 -8.52
N PHE A 188 18.82 19.46 -8.70
CA PHE A 188 19.40 19.88 -9.96
C PHE A 188 20.83 20.35 -9.80
N ARG A 189 21.62 20.23 -10.84
CA ARG A 189 23.00 20.74 -10.89
C ARG A 189 23.23 21.54 -12.14
N VAL A 190 24.20 22.44 -12.05
CA VAL A 190 24.56 23.38 -13.14
C VAL A 190 26.02 23.21 -13.51
N ARG A 191 26.29 23.05 -14.80
CA ARG A 191 27.64 22.97 -15.37
C ARG A 191 27.73 23.83 -16.63
N GLY A 192 28.27 25.05 -16.52
CA GLY A 192 28.25 26.00 -17.62
C GLY A 192 26.82 26.34 -18.04
N ASP A 193 26.52 26.20 -19.33
CA ASP A 193 25.21 26.45 -19.92
C ASP A 193 24.28 25.20 -19.88
N THR A 194 24.60 24.23 -19.02
CA THR A 194 23.83 22.98 -18.90
C THR A 194 23.23 22.86 -17.52
N VAL A 195 21.92 22.58 -17.48
CA VAL A 195 21.18 22.22 -16.26
C VAL A 195 20.80 20.74 -16.33
N GLU A 196 21.16 19.98 -15.34
CA GLU A 196 20.70 18.60 -15.15
C GLU A 196 19.73 18.53 -13.98
N ILE A 197 18.55 17.97 -14.21
CA ILE A 197 17.45 17.88 -13.25
C ILE A 197 17.16 16.41 -13.01
N PHE A 198 17.19 15.97 -11.74
CA PHE A 198 16.80 14.61 -11.38
C PHE A 198 15.36 14.61 -10.82
N PRO A 199 14.38 14.21 -11.65
CA PRO A 199 12.97 14.34 -11.28
C PRO A 199 12.56 13.50 -10.08
N ALA A 200 11.59 14.00 -9.32
CA ALA A 200 11.02 13.34 -8.14
C ALA A 200 10.48 11.93 -8.42
N TYR A 201 9.95 11.72 -9.61
CA TYR A 201 9.33 10.47 -10.07
C TYR A 201 10.31 9.48 -10.74
N SER A 202 11.55 9.91 -10.99
CA SER A 202 12.52 9.09 -11.75
C SER A 202 13.39 8.23 -10.81
N ASN A 203 13.78 7.06 -11.28
CA ASN A 203 14.66 6.14 -10.55
C ASN A 203 16.14 6.36 -10.85
N ASP A 204 16.51 6.46 -12.13
CA ASP A 204 17.89 6.48 -12.61
C ASP A 204 18.14 7.44 -13.78
N LYS A 205 17.13 8.25 -14.11
CA LYS A 205 17.15 9.13 -15.29
C LYS A 205 17.02 10.58 -14.89
N ALA A 206 17.90 11.42 -15.41
CA ALA A 206 17.83 12.87 -15.29
C ALA A 206 17.51 13.50 -16.64
N ILE A 207 16.95 14.70 -16.59
CA ILE A 207 16.72 15.56 -17.76
C ILE A 207 17.86 16.54 -17.84
N ARG A 208 18.62 16.50 -18.92
CA ARG A 208 19.68 17.44 -19.23
C ARG A 208 19.17 18.46 -20.23
N VAL A 209 19.29 19.73 -19.90
CA VAL A 209 18.89 20.88 -20.71
C VAL A 209 20.12 21.70 -21.03
N GLU A 210 20.47 21.81 -22.29
CA GLU A 210 21.64 22.53 -22.79
C GLU A 210 21.15 23.84 -23.44
N PHE A 211 21.73 24.96 -23.03
CA PHE A 211 21.38 26.27 -23.49
C PHE A 211 22.43 26.80 -24.46
N PHE A 212 21.98 27.60 -25.43
CA PHE A 212 22.82 28.48 -26.27
C PHE A 212 22.31 29.91 -26.12
N GLY A 213 22.94 30.69 -25.25
CA GLY A 213 22.39 31.94 -24.76
C GLY A 213 21.10 31.73 -23.99
N ASP A 214 20.01 32.40 -24.41
CA ASP A 214 18.68 32.27 -23.81
C ASP A 214 17.78 31.24 -24.55
N GLU A 215 18.34 30.45 -25.47
CA GLU A 215 17.59 29.42 -26.20
C GLU A 215 17.95 28.02 -25.71
N ILE A 216 16.95 27.17 -25.54
CA ILE A 216 17.13 25.74 -25.26
C ILE A 216 17.55 25.05 -26.57
N ASP A 217 18.86 24.78 -26.74
CA ASP A 217 19.39 24.08 -27.90
C ASP A 217 19.03 22.61 -27.90
N ARG A 218 19.17 21.95 -26.74
CA ARG A 218 18.97 20.49 -26.64
C ARG A 218 18.37 20.08 -25.30
N ILE A 219 17.48 19.09 -25.36
CA ILE A 219 16.98 18.38 -24.19
C ILE A 219 17.28 16.90 -24.37
N SER A 220 17.83 16.26 -23.36
CA SER A 220 18.13 14.82 -23.36
C SER A 220 17.80 14.15 -22.04
N GLU A 221 17.38 12.90 -22.14
CA GLU A 221 17.27 12.01 -21.00
C GLU A 221 18.61 11.30 -20.82
N VAL A 222 19.18 11.37 -19.63
CA VAL A 222 20.51 10.81 -19.32
C VAL A 222 20.44 9.87 -18.13
N ASN A 223 21.24 8.83 -18.14
CA ASN A 223 21.40 7.96 -16.98
C ASN A 223 22.23 8.69 -15.91
N VAL A 224 21.70 8.78 -14.68
CA VAL A 224 22.30 9.54 -13.57
C VAL A 224 23.68 9.00 -13.17
N VAL A 225 23.85 7.67 -13.19
CA VAL A 225 25.08 7.01 -12.75
C VAL A 225 26.19 7.10 -13.79
N THR A 226 25.86 6.82 -15.07
CA THR A 226 26.85 6.78 -16.15
C THR A 226 27.00 8.11 -16.88
N GLY A 227 26.03 9.01 -16.77
CA GLY A 227 25.98 10.27 -17.54
C GLY A 227 25.69 10.09 -19.02
N THR A 228 25.40 8.86 -19.48
CA THR A 228 25.16 8.56 -20.90
C THR A 228 23.81 9.06 -21.34
N VAL A 229 23.74 9.63 -22.55
CA VAL A 229 22.49 10.04 -23.18
C VAL A 229 21.71 8.79 -23.59
N LEU A 230 20.50 8.65 -23.09
CA LEU A 230 19.58 7.57 -23.40
C LEU A 230 18.75 7.90 -24.65
N ARG A 231 18.24 9.14 -24.71
CA ARG A 231 17.49 9.66 -25.86
C ARG A 231 17.44 11.18 -25.86
N TYR A 232 17.20 11.76 -27.04
CA TYR A 232 16.92 13.19 -27.19
C TYR A 232 15.42 13.44 -27.14
N LEU A 233 15.03 14.56 -26.53
CA LEU A 233 13.65 14.97 -26.33
C LEU A 233 13.37 16.28 -27.03
N ASN A 234 12.19 16.43 -27.62
CA ASN A 234 11.71 17.70 -28.13
C ASN A 234 10.99 18.51 -27.05
N HIS A 235 10.49 17.84 -26.02
CA HIS A 235 9.77 18.43 -24.90
C HIS A 235 10.03 17.61 -23.62
N ALA A 236 10.14 18.31 -22.51
CA ALA A 236 10.18 17.71 -21.17
C ALA A 236 9.28 18.50 -20.21
N ALA A 237 8.54 17.81 -19.37
CA ALA A 237 7.75 18.37 -18.27
C ALA A 237 8.44 18.02 -16.95
N ILE A 238 8.74 19.03 -16.14
CA ILE A 238 9.32 18.84 -14.80
C ILE A 238 8.23 19.10 -13.79
N TYR A 239 7.82 18.03 -13.10
CA TYR A 239 6.80 18.08 -12.04
C TYR A 239 7.41 18.50 -10.72
N PRO A 240 6.65 19.15 -9.83
CA PRO A 240 7.13 19.52 -8.50
C PRO A 240 7.66 18.33 -7.68
N ALA A 241 8.68 18.59 -6.87
CA ALA A 241 9.25 17.61 -5.94
C ALA A 241 8.41 17.42 -4.65
N SER A 242 7.28 18.11 -4.51
CA SER A 242 6.33 17.97 -3.42
C SER A 242 4.92 18.14 -3.95
N HIS A 243 3.96 17.41 -3.37
CA HIS A 243 2.53 17.61 -3.69
C HIS A 243 1.95 18.90 -3.08
N TYR A 244 2.59 19.43 -2.02
CA TYR A 244 2.17 20.67 -1.33
C TYR A 244 2.94 21.88 -1.86
N VAL A 245 2.78 22.18 -3.14
CA VAL A 245 3.43 23.32 -3.82
C VAL A 245 2.39 24.32 -4.25
N VAL A 246 2.62 25.58 -3.92
CA VAL A 246 1.76 26.71 -4.32
C VAL A 246 2.63 27.92 -4.71
N SER A 247 2.05 28.88 -5.43
CA SER A 247 2.75 30.11 -5.78
C SER A 247 3.11 30.93 -4.53
N LYS A 248 4.11 31.80 -4.65
CA LYS A 248 4.56 32.69 -3.56
C LYS A 248 3.42 33.61 -3.07
N GLU A 249 2.60 34.12 -3.98
CA GLU A 249 1.47 34.98 -3.65
C GLU A 249 0.41 34.21 -2.85
N LYS A 250 0.12 32.97 -3.23
CA LYS A 250 -0.83 32.11 -2.53
C LYS A 250 -0.30 31.73 -1.14
N MET A 251 1.01 31.46 -1.02
CA MET A 251 1.66 31.18 0.26
C MET A 251 1.63 32.40 1.18
N ALA A 252 1.94 33.60 0.68
CA ALA A 252 1.90 34.82 1.48
C ALA A 252 0.51 35.06 2.06
N LYS A 253 -0.54 34.92 1.25
CA LYS A 253 -1.92 35.01 1.72
C LYS A 253 -2.26 33.95 2.76
N ALA A 254 -1.83 32.72 2.54
CA ALA A 254 -2.06 31.63 3.50
C ALA A 254 -1.39 31.90 4.85
N ILE A 255 -0.19 32.50 4.86
CA ILE A 255 0.50 32.91 6.10
C ILE A 255 -0.30 33.95 6.87
N ASP A 256 -0.88 34.95 6.17
CA ASP A 256 -1.71 35.95 6.82
C ASP A 256 -3.00 35.33 7.42
N ASP A 257 -3.64 34.43 6.69
CA ASP A 257 -4.84 33.72 7.14
C ASP A 257 -4.52 32.78 8.34
N ILE A 258 -3.34 32.09 8.35
CA ILE A 258 -2.87 31.26 9.47
C ILE A 258 -2.63 32.13 10.71
N ARG A 259 -2.02 33.31 10.54
CA ARG A 259 -1.79 34.27 11.65
C ARG A 259 -3.09 34.72 12.25
N ALA A 260 -4.07 35.09 11.43
CA ALA A 260 -5.39 35.50 11.88
C ALA A 260 -6.10 34.39 12.69
N GLU A 261 -6.09 33.12 12.18
CA GLU A 261 -6.66 31.98 12.90
C GLU A 261 -5.92 31.73 14.22
N CYS A 262 -4.61 31.91 14.28
CA CYS A 262 -3.82 31.78 15.49
C CYS A 262 -4.22 32.83 16.54
N GLU A 263 -4.31 34.09 16.16
CA GLU A 263 -4.71 35.20 17.03
C GLU A 263 -6.12 34.97 17.62
N GLU A 264 -7.07 34.54 16.79
CA GLU A 264 -8.41 34.18 17.22
C GLU A 264 -8.39 33.02 18.25
N ARG A 265 -7.57 31.99 17.96
CA ARG A 265 -7.49 30.83 18.86
C ARG A 265 -6.78 31.12 20.16
N VAL A 266 -5.74 31.96 20.16
CA VAL A 266 -5.06 32.44 21.37
C VAL A 266 -6.06 33.20 22.26
N LYS A 267 -6.79 34.15 21.68
CA LYS A 267 -7.82 34.92 22.40
C LYS A 267 -8.90 34.01 22.99
N PHE A 268 -9.36 33.01 22.24
CA PHE A 268 -10.31 32.01 22.75
C PHE A 268 -9.76 31.28 23.97
N PHE A 269 -8.51 30.86 23.98
CA PHE A 269 -7.91 30.18 25.11
C PHE A 269 -7.74 31.12 26.33
N GLU A 270 -7.30 32.36 26.12
CA GLU A 270 -7.16 33.36 27.19
C GLU A 270 -8.50 33.67 27.85
N GLU A 271 -9.57 33.90 27.09
CA GLU A 271 -10.93 34.17 27.59
C GLU A 271 -11.48 32.97 28.38
N ASN A 272 -11.03 31.75 28.10
CA ASN A 272 -11.41 30.54 28.83
C ASN A 272 -10.43 30.15 29.95
N GLY A 273 -9.45 31.00 30.28
CA GLY A 273 -8.47 30.76 31.33
C GLY A 273 -7.44 29.68 31.03
N LYS A 274 -7.29 29.27 29.76
CA LYS A 274 -6.37 28.25 29.27
C LYS A 274 -5.05 28.88 28.77
N LEU A 275 -4.29 29.48 29.71
CA LEU A 275 -3.10 30.26 29.37
C LEU A 275 -1.96 29.40 28.78
N LEU A 276 -1.84 28.13 29.21
CA LEU A 276 -0.81 27.21 28.71
C LEU A 276 -1.10 26.82 27.26
N GLU A 277 -2.35 26.55 26.95
CA GLU A 277 -2.80 26.23 25.58
C GLU A 277 -2.63 27.43 24.65
N ALA A 278 -2.92 28.65 25.13
CA ALA A 278 -2.68 29.89 24.40
C ALA A 278 -1.21 30.07 24.06
N GLN A 279 -0.31 29.87 25.01
CA GLN A 279 1.14 29.96 24.81
C GLN A 279 1.64 28.89 23.82
N ARG A 280 1.20 27.63 23.99
CA ARG A 280 1.57 26.51 23.12
C ARG A 280 1.25 26.79 21.65
N ILE A 281 -0.01 27.14 21.38
CA ILE A 281 -0.46 27.34 20.01
C ILE A 281 0.23 28.56 19.37
N SER A 282 0.42 29.63 20.14
CA SER A 282 1.13 30.82 19.67
C SER A 282 2.57 30.52 19.30
N GLN A 283 3.32 29.86 20.18
CA GLN A 283 4.73 29.52 19.92
C GLN A 283 4.88 28.60 18.71
N ARG A 284 4.07 27.54 18.65
CA ARG A 284 4.14 26.58 17.55
C ARG A 284 3.80 27.22 16.23
N THR A 285 2.69 27.97 16.16
CA THR A 285 2.24 28.56 14.90
C THR A 285 3.19 29.63 14.40
N ASN A 286 3.75 30.49 15.27
CA ASN A 286 4.72 31.49 14.88
C ASN A 286 6.02 30.85 14.33
N TYR A 287 6.50 29.77 14.96
CA TYR A 287 7.63 29.01 14.44
C TYR A 287 7.34 28.42 13.06
N ASP A 288 6.15 27.81 12.86
CA ASP A 288 5.76 27.24 11.57
C ASP A 288 5.64 28.34 10.50
N ILE A 289 5.15 29.55 10.86
CA ILE A 289 5.09 30.71 9.97
C ILE A 289 6.48 31.18 9.55
N GLU A 290 7.42 31.30 10.48
CA GLU A 290 8.81 31.69 10.19
C GLU A 290 9.45 30.70 9.19
N MET A 291 9.29 29.41 9.43
CA MET A 291 9.77 28.36 8.51
C MET A 291 9.12 28.47 7.12
N MET A 292 7.82 28.73 7.04
CA MET A 292 7.14 28.92 5.78
C MET A 292 7.59 30.18 5.04
N GLN A 293 7.93 31.28 5.76
CA GLN A 293 8.44 32.50 5.16
C GLN A 293 9.85 32.33 4.60
N GLU A 294 10.76 31.71 5.37
CA GLU A 294 12.17 31.57 5.00
C GLU A 294 12.40 30.43 4.01
N LEU A 295 11.82 29.26 4.25
CA LEU A 295 12.02 28.04 3.46
C LEU A 295 10.84 27.72 2.53
N GLY A 296 9.70 28.43 2.71
CA GLY A 296 8.43 28.15 2.07
C GLY A 296 7.80 26.80 2.48
N TYR A 297 8.25 26.19 3.56
CA TYR A 297 7.82 24.88 4.06
C TYR A 297 8.00 24.83 5.60
N CYS A 298 7.17 24.05 6.28
CA CYS A 298 7.36 23.70 7.69
C CYS A 298 7.02 22.23 7.92
N THR A 299 7.55 21.66 9.00
CA THR A 299 7.21 20.30 9.42
C THR A 299 5.73 20.24 9.83
N GLY A 300 4.94 19.37 9.17
CA GLY A 300 3.50 19.28 9.40
C GLY A 300 2.68 20.30 8.61
N ILE A 301 3.22 20.81 7.50
CA ILE A 301 2.55 21.77 6.59
C ILE A 301 1.16 21.28 6.14
N GLU A 302 0.95 19.97 6.12
CA GLU A 302 -0.32 19.35 5.81
C GLU A 302 -1.46 19.80 6.74
N ASN A 303 -1.15 20.19 7.99
CA ASN A 303 -2.16 20.69 8.94
C ASN A 303 -2.72 22.05 8.52
N TYR A 304 -2.03 22.77 7.68
CA TYR A 304 -2.44 24.05 7.10
C TYR A 304 -3.00 23.91 5.67
N SER A 305 -3.14 22.69 5.16
CA SER A 305 -3.51 22.42 3.76
C SER A 305 -4.82 23.07 3.33
N ARG A 306 -5.81 23.20 4.20
CA ARG A 306 -7.06 23.91 3.94
C ARG A 306 -6.81 25.38 3.61
N ILE A 307 -6.05 26.07 4.47
CA ILE A 307 -5.74 27.49 4.31
C ILE A 307 -4.88 27.71 3.07
N ILE A 308 -3.83 26.90 2.92
CA ILE A 308 -2.91 26.97 1.75
C ILE A 308 -3.67 26.81 0.44
N SER A 309 -4.62 25.89 0.36
CA SER A 309 -5.45 25.69 -0.83
C SER A 309 -6.58 26.71 -0.98
N GLY A 310 -6.87 27.54 0.04
CA GLY A 310 -7.94 28.51 0.05
C GLY A 310 -9.35 27.89 0.15
N ARG A 311 -9.47 26.67 0.64
CA ARG A 311 -10.74 25.95 0.75
C ARG A 311 -11.58 26.44 1.96
N PRO A 312 -12.92 26.39 1.86
CA PRO A 312 -13.80 26.70 2.99
C PRO A 312 -13.57 25.75 4.17
N VAL A 313 -13.92 26.23 5.38
CA VAL A 313 -13.89 25.41 6.61
C VAL A 313 -14.82 24.21 6.46
N GLY A 314 -14.35 23.02 6.86
CA GLY A 314 -15.10 21.77 6.81
C GLY A 314 -15.19 21.13 5.43
N SER A 315 -14.62 21.73 4.38
CA SER A 315 -14.60 21.16 3.03
C SER A 315 -13.79 19.86 2.97
N ALA A 316 -14.12 19.02 2.00
CA ALA A 316 -13.36 17.80 1.73
C ALA A 316 -11.92 18.14 1.29
N PRO A 317 -10.89 17.40 1.73
CA PRO A 317 -9.53 17.56 1.22
C PRO A 317 -9.43 17.12 -0.25
N MET A 318 -8.45 17.67 -0.95
CA MET A 318 -8.02 17.12 -2.23
C MET A 318 -7.22 15.83 -1.98
N THR A 319 -7.51 14.80 -2.74
CA THR A 319 -6.96 13.44 -2.57
C THR A 319 -6.46 12.90 -3.89
N LEU A 320 -5.95 11.68 -3.93
CA LEU A 320 -5.55 11.05 -5.20
C LEU A 320 -6.74 10.96 -6.20
N LEU A 321 -7.97 10.79 -5.71
CA LEU A 321 -9.15 10.70 -6.57
C LEU A 321 -9.35 11.99 -7.38
N ASP A 322 -8.97 13.14 -6.83
CA ASP A 322 -9.11 14.44 -7.50
C ASP A 322 -8.03 14.66 -8.60
N TYR A 323 -7.01 13.78 -8.71
CA TYR A 323 -6.02 13.78 -9.79
C TYR A 323 -6.50 12.98 -11.01
N PHE A 324 -7.50 12.10 -10.83
CA PHE A 324 -8.09 11.36 -11.93
C PHE A 324 -9.01 12.24 -12.77
N PRO A 325 -9.16 11.94 -14.08
CA PRO A 325 -10.23 12.55 -14.88
C PRO A 325 -11.60 12.02 -14.43
N GLU A 326 -12.66 12.76 -14.69
CA GLU A 326 -14.02 12.43 -14.26
C GLU A 326 -14.51 11.03 -14.71
N ASP A 327 -14.02 10.54 -15.84
CA ASP A 327 -14.41 9.27 -16.45
C ASP A 327 -13.60 8.06 -15.99
N PHE A 328 -12.85 8.16 -14.89
CA PHE A 328 -12.06 7.04 -14.40
C PHE A 328 -12.91 5.86 -13.92
N LEU A 329 -12.33 4.67 -13.99
CA LEU A 329 -12.93 3.43 -13.49
C LEU A 329 -12.34 3.08 -12.12
N LEU A 330 -13.19 2.76 -11.15
CA LEU A 330 -12.76 2.28 -9.84
C LEU A 330 -12.99 0.77 -9.72
N PHE A 331 -11.94 0.04 -9.37
CA PHE A 331 -12.05 -1.31 -8.81
C PHE A 331 -11.75 -1.27 -7.32
N VAL A 332 -12.62 -1.88 -6.51
CA VAL A 332 -12.38 -2.05 -5.07
C VAL A 332 -12.17 -3.53 -4.81
N ASP A 333 -10.91 -3.93 -4.67
CA ASP A 333 -10.56 -5.32 -4.40
C ASP A 333 -10.79 -5.67 -2.93
N GLU A 334 -11.22 -6.92 -2.68
CA GLU A 334 -11.70 -7.39 -1.38
C GLU A 334 -12.63 -6.35 -0.71
N SER A 335 -13.65 -5.92 -1.47
CA SER A 335 -14.51 -4.77 -1.13
C SER A 335 -15.17 -4.90 0.24
N HIS A 336 -15.53 -6.13 0.66
CA HIS A 336 -16.10 -6.44 1.97
C HIS A 336 -15.21 -6.04 3.17
N VAL A 337 -13.91 -5.80 2.93
CA VAL A 337 -12.95 -5.29 3.92
C VAL A 337 -12.57 -3.85 3.62
N THR A 338 -12.32 -3.55 2.35
CA THR A 338 -11.81 -2.25 1.90
C THR A 338 -12.82 -1.13 2.17
N LEU A 339 -14.11 -1.33 1.88
CA LEU A 339 -15.12 -0.28 2.10
C LEU A 339 -15.39 0.01 3.58
N PRO A 340 -15.52 -0.98 4.48
CA PRO A 340 -15.57 -0.73 5.92
C PRO A 340 -14.33 0.03 6.45
N GLN A 341 -13.14 -0.24 5.92
CA GLN A 341 -11.92 0.49 6.28
C GLN A 341 -12.00 1.95 5.83
N VAL A 342 -12.39 2.23 4.58
CA VAL A 342 -12.63 3.61 4.10
C VAL A 342 -13.60 4.36 5.03
N ARG A 343 -14.69 3.70 5.42
CA ARG A 343 -15.71 4.28 6.31
C ARG A 343 -15.19 4.60 7.71
N ALA A 344 -14.28 3.78 8.24
CA ALA A 344 -13.77 3.93 9.61
C ALA A 344 -12.70 5.02 9.75
N MET A 345 -11.94 5.32 8.68
CA MET A 345 -10.75 6.19 8.74
C MET A 345 -11.05 7.59 9.27
N TYR A 346 -12.13 8.23 8.81
CA TYR A 346 -12.47 9.60 9.23
C TYR A 346 -12.67 9.74 10.73
N ARG A 347 -13.41 8.81 11.34
CA ARG A 347 -13.75 8.92 12.77
C ARG A 347 -12.54 8.81 13.67
N GLY A 348 -11.62 7.90 13.34
CA GLY A 348 -10.38 7.72 14.09
C GLY A 348 -9.46 8.95 14.03
N ASP A 349 -9.30 9.55 12.85
CA ASP A 349 -8.50 10.77 12.68
C ASP A 349 -9.13 11.96 13.42
N ARG A 350 -10.44 12.13 13.35
CA ARG A 350 -11.18 13.22 14.03
C ARG A 350 -11.00 13.16 15.54
N ALA A 351 -11.23 12.01 16.17
CA ALA A 351 -11.11 11.85 17.61
C ALA A 351 -9.70 12.18 18.14
N ARG A 352 -8.65 11.78 17.40
CA ARG A 352 -7.27 12.11 17.73
C ARG A 352 -6.99 13.62 17.65
N LYS A 353 -7.48 14.29 16.63
CA LYS A 353 -7.26 15.74 16.42
C LYS A 353 -8.05 16.62 17.38
N GLU A 354 -9.19 16.17 17.89
CA GLU A 354 -9.96 16.90 18.89
C GLU A 354 -9.09 17.21 20.12
N ALA A 355 -8.36 16.22 20.65
CA ALA A 355 -7.45 16.45 21.76
C ALA A 355 -6.31 17.43 21.40
N LEU A 356 -5.73 17.34 20.20
CA LEU A 356 -4.66 18.24 19.77
C LEU A 356 -5.12 19.70 19.65
N VAL A 357 -6.31 19.94 19.13
CA VAL A 357 -6.88 21.29 18.97
C VAL A 357 -7.36 21.85 20.29
N ASP A 358 -8.03 21.06 21.15
CA ASP A 358 -8.61 21.51 22.42
C ASP A 358 -7.56 21.84 23.50
N TYR A 359 -6.34 21.27 23.34
CA TYR A 359 -5.22 21.51 24.25
C TYR A 359 -4.08 22.33 23.61
N GLY A 360 -4.33 23.05 22.51
CA GLY A 360 -3.45 24.05 21.94
C GLY A 360 -2.21 23.51 21.22
N PHE A 361 -2.21 22.26 20.76
CA PHE A 361 -1.13 21.70 19.94
C PHE A 361 -1.30 21.98 18.44
N ARG A 362 -2.55 22.15 17.98
CA ARG A 362 -2.87 22.43 16.57
C ARG A 362 -3.99 23.46 16.45
N LEU A 363 -3.99 24.22 15.35
CA LEU A 363 -5.07 25.12 14.99
C LEU A 363 -6.31 24.34 14.53
N PRO A 364 -7.52 24.93 14.60
CA PRO A 364 -8.76 24.31 14.10
C PRO A 364 -8.68 23.88 12.63
N SER A 365 -7.90 24.58 11.79
CA SER A 365 -7.66 24.21 10.38
C SER A 365 -7.08 22.79 10.21
N ALA A 366 -6.39 22.25 11.21
CA ALA A 366 -5.89 20.88 11.21
C ALA A 366 -6.99 19.81 11.09
N PHE A 367 -8.24 20.14 11.50
CA PHE A 367 -9.38 19.24 11.32
C PHE A 367 -9.68 18.93 9.86
N ASP A 368 -9.33 19.83 8.93
CA ASP A 368 -9.60 19.69 7.50
C ASP A 368 -8.46 18.98 6.73
N ASN A 369 -7.34 18.69 7.41
CA ASN A 369 -6.35 17.73 6.95
C ASN A 369 -6.76 16.33 7.44
N ARG A 370 -7.64 15.67 6.74
CA ARG A 370 -8.30 14.44 7.14
C ARG A 370 -8.52 13.50 5.96
N PRO A 371 -8.80 12.21 6.18
CA PRO A 371 -9.33 11.38 5.10
C PRO A 371 -10.73 11.86 4.68
N LEU A 372 -11.15 11.49 3.49
CA LEU A 372 -12.52 11.69 3.04
C LEU A 372 -13.50 11.03 3.99
N LYS A 373 -14.64 11.67 4.20
CA LYS A 373 -15.83 10.97 4.70
C LYS A 373 -16.30 9.98 3.66
N PHE A 374 -17.05 8.96 4.07
CA PHE A 374 -17.52 7.94 3.15
C PHE A 374 -18.43 8.51 2.05
N GLU A 375 -19.28 9.46 2.39
CA GLU A 375 -20.16 10.17 1.47
C GLU A 375 -19.36 10.99 0.44
N GLU A 376 -18.29 11.67 0.90
CA GLU A 376 -17.39 12.45 0.02
C GLU A 376 -16.58 11.53 -0.92
N PHE A 377 -16.27 10.32 -0.47
CA PHE A 377 -15.67 9.29 -1.32
C PHE A 377 -16.64 8.82 -2.39
N GLN A 378 -17.91 8.56 -2.02
CA GLN A 378 -18.95 8.16 -2.96
C GLN A 378 -19.21 9.21 -4.04
N GLU A 379 -19.26 10.50 -3.68
CA GLU A 379 -19.48 11.61 -4.62
C GLU A 379 -18.41 11.71 -5.73
N ARG A 380 -17.21 11.16 -5.51
CA ARG A 380 -16.11 11.14 -6.48
C ARG A 380 -16.11 9.94 -7.40
N ILE A 381 -17.01 8.97 -7.15
CA ILE A 381 -17.09 7.73 -7.91
C ILE A 381 -18.24 7.81 -8.89
N HIS A 382 -17.94 7.61 -10.17
CA HIS A 382 -18.96 7.59 -11.22
C HIS A 382 -19.24 6.16 -11.71
N GLN A 383 -18.20 5.32 -11.75
CA GLN A 383 -18.34 3.90 -12.08
C GLN A 383 -17.41 3.06 -11.20
N ALA A 384 -17.95 2.05 -10.55
CA ALA A 384 -17.22 1.16 -9.67
C ALA A 384 -17.52 -0.31 -9.90
N VAL A 385 -16.49 -1.15 -9.73
CA VAL A 385 -16.63 -2.61 -9.67
C VAL A 385 -16.10 -3.08 -8.32
N TYR A 386 -17.01 -3.59 -7.50
CA TYR A 386 -16.68 -4.19 -6.22
C TYR A 386 -16.30 -5.65 -6.40
N VAL A 387 -15.06 -5.98 -6.12
CA VAL A 387 -14.50 -7.32 -6.33
C VAL A 387 -14.42 -8.04 -5.00
N SER A 388 -15.13 -9.14 -4.85
CA SER A 388 -15.12 -9.92 -3.61
C SER A 388 -15.65 -11.36 -3.85
N ALA A 389 -15.13 -12.31 -3.06
CA ALA A 389 -15.74 -13.64 -2.95
C ALA A 389 -16.96 -13.67 -2.02
N THR A 390 -17.09 -12.63 -1.17
CA THR A 390 -18.12 -12.49 -0.14
C THR A 390 -18.54 -11.02 -0.03
N PRO A 391 -19.21 -10.45 -1.06
CA PRO A 391 -19.69 -9.07 -1.02
C PRO A 391 -20.55 -8.80 0.21
N GLY A 392 -20.37 -7.63 0.84
CA GLY A 392 -21.19 -7.17 1.96
C GLY A 392 -22.55 -6.64 1.53
N ASP A 393 -23.37 -6.23 2.49
CA ASP A 393 -24.72 -5.70 2.24
C ASP A 393 -24.67 -4.41 1.41
N TYR A 394 -23.71 -3.52 1.70
CA TYR A 394 -23.55 -2.28 0.96
C TYR A 394 -23.33 -2.51 -0.54
N GLU A 395 -22.42 -3.41 -0.90
CA GLU A 395 -22.13 -3.72 -2.31
C GLU A 395 -23.34 -4.34 -3.01
N ARG A 396 -24.07 -5.23 -2.31
CA ARG A 396 -25.27 -5.88 -2.83
C ARG A 396 -26.43 -4.92 -3.04
N GLU A 397 -26.59 -3.95 -2.12
CA GLU A 397 -27.66 -2.93 -2.20
C GLU A 397 -27.38 -1.89 -3.30
N ARG A 398 -26.11 -1.57 -3.53
CA ARG A 398 -25.69 -0.55 -4.50
C ARG A 398 -25.52 -1.09 -5.90
N ALA A 399 -25.17 -2.37 -6.05
CA ALA A 399 -24.88 -2.96 -7.34
C ALA A 399 -26.11 -3.04 -8.24
N GLY A 400 -26.04 -2.42 -9.41
CA GLY A 400 -27.03 -2.57 -10.46
C GLY A 400 -27.02 -3.98 -11.09
N GLN A 401 -25.86 -4.66 -10.98
CA GLN A 401 -25.70 -6.05 -11.45
C GLN A 401 -24.56 -6.77 -10.74
N VAL A 402 -24.64 -8.10 -10.76
CA VAL A 402 -23.64 -9.00 -10.18
C VAL A 402 -23.13 -9.94 -11.28
N ALA A 403 -21.83 -9.87 -11.56
CA ALA A 403 -21.14 -10.82 -12.42
C ALA A 403 -20.54 -11.94 -11.54
N GLU A 404 -20.97 -13.18 -11.72
CA GLU A 404 -20.50 -14.32 -10.95
C GLU A 404 -19.35 -15.01 -11.67
N GLN A 405 -18.23 -15.24 -10.95
CA GLN A 405 -17.03 -15.90 -11.46
C GLN A 405 -16.57 -16.98 -10.48
N ILE A 406 -17.14 -18.17 -10.57
CA ILE A 406 -16.88 -19.32 -9.69
C ILE A 406 -15.89 -20.29 -10.31
N ILE A 407 -15.94 -20.49 -11.63
CA ILE A 407 -15.14 -21.49 -12.32
C ILE A 407 -13.65 -21.10 -12.27
N ARG A 408 -12.83 -22.01 -11.73
CA ARG A 408 -11.37 -21.92 -11.77
C ARG A 408 -10.86 -22.58 -13.04
N PRO A 409 -10.03 -21.90 -13.84
CA PRO A 409 -9.42 -22.48 -15.04
C PRO A 409 -8.60 -23.75 -14.76
N THR A 410 -8.06 -23.87 -13.54
CA THR A 410 -7.27 -25.04 -13.08
C THR A 410 -8.11 -26.28 -12.78
N GLY A 411 -9.44 -26.15 -12.77
CA GLY A 411 -10.36 -27.22 -12.41
C GLY A 411 -10.43 -27.52 -10.91
N LEU A 412 -9.71 -26.80 -10.06
CA LEU A 412 -9.70 -27.02 -8.61
C LEU A 412 -11.07 -26.78 -7.98
N LEU A 413 -11.54 -27.77 -7.24
CA LEU A 413 -12.80 -27.69 -6.50
C LEU A 413 -12.63 -26.88 -5.22
N ASP A 414 -13.71 -26.30 -4.70
CA ASP A 414 -13.73 -25.86 -3.31
C ASP A 414 -13.50 -27.06 -2.38
N PRO A 415 -12.87 -26.88 -1.20
CA PRO A 415 -12.52 -28.00 -0.34
C PRO A 415 -13.78 -28.72 0.17
N GLU A 416 -13.61 -30.00 0.52
CA GLU A 416 -14.62 -30.76 1.23
C GLU A 416 -14.73 -30.26 2.67
N ILE A 417 -15.96 -30.18 3.21
CA ILE A 417 -16.18 -29.72 4.59
C ILE A 417 -16.67 -30.90 5.44
N SER A 418 -15.99 -31.14 6.57
CA SER A 418 -16.36 -32.14 7.56
C SER A 418 -16.66 -31.44 8.90
N VAL A 419 -17.88 -31.60 9.40
CA VAL A 419 -18.23 -31.17 10.77
C VAL A 419 -18.02 -32.30 11.72
N ARG A 420 -17.20 -32.07 12.78
CA ARG A 420 -16.84 -33.09 13.79
C ARG A 420 -17.11 -32.56 15.21
N PRO A 421 -17.37 -33.44 16.19
CA PRO A 421 -17.66 -33.01 17.55
C PRO A 421 -16.44 -32.34 18.21
N ILE A 422 -16.71 -31.48 19.20
CA ILE A 422 -15.67 -30.80 19.98
C ILE A 422 -14.98 -31.81 20.92
N GLU A 423 -15.70 -32.78 21.46
CA GLU A 423 -15.11 -33.83 22.30
C GLU A 423 -14.10 -34.64 21.49
N GLY A 424 -12.85 -34.72 22.00
CA GLY A 424 -11.76 -35.39 21.31
C GLY A 424 -11.15 -34.65 20.14
N GLN A 425 -11.51 -33.37 19.90
CA GLN A 425 -11.07 -32.57 18.75
C GLN A 425 -9.54 -32.49 18.60
N ILE A 426 -8.78 -32.46 19.70
CA ILE A 426 -7.32 -32.33 19.66
C ILE A 426 -6.66 -33.61 19.19
N ASP A 427 -7.11 -34.78 19.67
CA ASP A 427 -6.59 -36.09 19.25
C ASP A 427 -6.91 -36.35 17.77
N ASP A 428 -8.15 -36.04 17.34
CA ASP A 428 -8.56 -36.13 15.96
C ASP A 428 -7.73 -35.21 15.07
N LEU A 429 -7.53 -33.94 15.49
CA LEU A 429 -6.71 -32.95 14.77
C LEU A 429 -5.26 -33.43 14.61
N ILE A 430 -4.65 -34.02 15.67
CA ILE A 430 -3.29 -34.59 15.60
C ILE A 430 -3.23 -35.73 14.58
N GLY A 431 -4.24 -36.59 14.55
CA GLY A 431 -4.33 -37.66 13.55
C GLY A 431 -4.36 -37.14 12.13
N GLU A 432 -5.15 -36.08 11.89
CA GLU A 432 -5.24 -35.45 10.56
C GLU A 432 -3.94 -34.69 10.20
N ILE A 433 -3.33 -33.99 11.14
CA ILE A 433 -2.03 -33.31 10.93
C ILE A 433 -0.98 -34.31 10.48
N ASN A 434 -0.83 -35.44 11.17
CA ASN A 434 0.15 -36.47 10.85
C ASN A 434 -0.06 -37.03 9.42
N ARG A 435 -1.31 -37.27 9.02
CA ARG A 435 -1.63 -37.70 7.63
C ARG A 435 -1.20 -36.68 6.59
N ARG A 436 -1.23 -35.37 6.91
CA ARG A 436 -0.80 -34.31 5.99
C ARG A 436 0.72 -34.17 5.98
N ILE A 437 1.38 -34.32 7.12
CA ILE A 437 2.84 -34.33 7.22
C ILE A 437 3.44 -35.45 6.37
N GLU A 438 2.87 -36.67 6.42
CA GLU A 438 3.28 -37.80 5.59
C GLU A 438 3.23 -37.50 4.08
N LYS A 439 2.29 -36.63 3.65
CA LYS A 439 2.14 -36.17 2.28
C LYS A 439 2.94 -34.89 1.97
N GLN A 440 3.75 -34.40 2.90
CA GLN A 440 4.48 -33.12 2.79
C GLN A 440 3.56 -31.91 2.56
N GLN A 441 2.34 -31.97 3.03
CA GLN A 441 1.35 -30.89 2.95
C GLN A 441 1.33 -30.06 4.23
N ARG A 442 0.72 -28.86 4.17
CA ARG A 442 0.67 -27.91 5.29
C ARG A 442 -0.74 -27.79 5.85
N VAL A 443 -0.80 -27.41 7.13
CA VAL A 443 -2.05 -27.31 7.88
C VAL A 443 -2.20 -25.93 8.49
N LEU A 444 -3.40 -25.38 8.40
CA LEU A 444 -3.79 -24.16 9.11
C LEU A 444 -4.80 -24.51 10.20
N VAL A 445 -4.61 -23.96 11.40
CA VAL A 445 -5.54 -24.13 12.52
C VAL A 445 -5.99 -22.76 13.03
N THR A 446 -7.31 -22.53 13.04
CA THR A 446 -7.87 -21.29 13.56
C THR A 446 -8.50 -21.46 14.93
N THR A 447 -8.13 -20.58 15.86
CA THR A 447 -8.63 -20.54 17.25
C THR A 447 -9.44 -19.25 17.48
N LEU A 448 -10.10 -19.12 18.63
CA LEU A 448 -10.86 -17.92 18.99
C LEU A 448 -10.04 -16.89 19.78
N THR A 449 -9.03 -17.33 20.52
CA THR A 449 -8.24 -16.45 21.40
C THR A 449 -6.74 -16.69 21.24
N LYS A 450 -5.95 -15.66 21.58
CA LYS A 450 -4.48 -15.72 21.60
C LYS A 450 -3.99 -16.83 22.51
N LYS A 451 -4.56 -16.91 23.71
CA LYS A 451 -4.21 -17.95 24.68
C LYS A 451 -4.43 -19.36 24.14
N MET A 452 -5.58 -19.63 23.50
CA MET A 452 -5.81 -20.93 22.85
C MET A 452 -4.79 -21.25 21.77
N ALA A 453 -4.36 -20.25 20.98
CA ALA A 453 -3.34 -20.45 19.96
C ALA A 453 -1.98 -20.78 20.58
N GLU A 454 -1.60 -20.10 21.66
CA GLU A 454 -0.36 -20.33 22.41
C GLU A 454 -0.36 -21.71 23.06
N ASP A 455 -1.42 -22.02 23.82
CA ASP A 455 -1.57 -23.31 24.52
C ASP A 455 -1.55 -24.50 23.53
N LEU A 456 -2.23 -24.38 22.39
CA LEU A 456 -2.25 -25.38 21.34
C LEU A 456 -0.87 -25.56 20.68
N THR A 457 -0.17 -24.46 20.45
CA THR A 457 1.18 -24.49 19.86
C THR A 457 2.16 -25.20 20.78
N GLU A 458 2.11 -24.90 22.07
CA GLU A 458 2.93 -25.60 23.08
C GLU A 458 2.59 -27.10 23.14
N TYR A 459 1.31 -27.42 23.17
CA TYR A 459 0.87 -28.83 23.23
C TYR A 459 1.31 -29.63 22.00
N LEU A 460 1.10 -29.09 20.76
CA LEU A 460 1.53 -29.74 19.52
C LEU A 460 3.05 -29.87 19.44
N GLY A 461 3.79 -28.86 19.92
CA GLY A 461 5.25 -28.94 20.03
C GLY A 461 5.73 -30.06 20.96
N ASN A 462 5.07 -30.22 22.09
CA ASN A 462 5.39 -31.28 23.06
C ASN A 462 5.13 -32.72 22.54
N VAL A 463 4.20 -32.87 21.58
CA VAL A 463 3.98 -34.16 20.89
C VAL A 463 4.82 -34.32 19.62
N GLY A 464 5.75 -33.39 19.35
CA GLY A 464 6.74 -33.50 18.28
C GLY A 464 6.30 -32.93 16.91
N ILE A 465 5.19 -32.19 16.84
CA ILE A 465 4.73 -31.53 15.61
C ILE A 465 5.41 -30.17 15.48
N LYS A 466 6.03 -29.91 14.32
CA LYS A 466 6.62 -28.62 14.04
C LYS A 466 5.51 -27.61 13.74
N CYS A 467 5.28 -26.69 14.65
CA CYS A 467 4.24 -25.69 14.51
C CYS A 467 4.73 -24.30 14.94
N ARG A 468 4.06 -23.27 14.40
CA ARG A 468 4.20 -21.87 14.85
C ARG A 468 2.82 -21.26 15.03
N TYR A 469 2.72 -20.25 15.91
CA TYR A 469 1.50 -19.44 15.98
C TYR A 469 1.76 -18.03 15.43
N MET A 470 0.68 -17.40 14.98
CA MET A 470 0.70 -16.05 14.44
C MET A 470 -0.43 -15.22 15.05
N HIS A 471 -0.11 -14.01 15.55
CA HIS A 471 -1.08 -13.08 16.13
C HIS A 471 -0.97 -11.68 15.48
N HIS A 472 -1.82 -10.75 15.92
CA HIS A 472 -1.92 -9.42 15.33
C HIS A 472 -0.75 -8.48 15.63
N ASP A 473 0.01 -8.75 16.71
CA ASP A 473 1.17 -7.92 17.12
C ASP A 473 2.45 -8.22 16.30
N ILE A 474 2.44 -9.28 15.48
CA ILE A 474 3.56 -9.63 14.60
C ILE A 474 3.62 -8.62 13.45
N ASP A 475 4.80 -8.04 13.23
CA ASP A 475 5.00 -7.07 12.16
C ASP A 475 4.86 -7.70 10.75
N ALA A 476 4.79 -6.85 9.73
CA ALA A 476 4.56 -7.31 8.36
C ALA A 476 5.73 -8.15 7.82
N ILE A 477 6.96 -7.87 8.22
CA ILE A 477 8.17 -8.57 7.75
C ILE A 477 8.24 -9.94 8.39
N GLU A 478 8.10 -10.03 9.71
CA GLU A 478 8.09 -11.28 10.45
C GLU A 478 6.94 -12.19 9.98
N ARG A 479 5.76 -11.59 9.71
CA ARG A 479 4.63 -12.34 9.13
C ARG A 479 4.98 -12.97 7.78
N MET A 480 5.67 -12.24 6.91
CA MET A 480 6.10 -12.77 5.62
C MET A 480 7.14 -13.90 5.77
N GLU A 481 8.05 -13.78 6.73
CA GLU A 481 9.03 -14.82 7.05
C GLU A 481 8.35 -16.09 7.56
N ILE A 482 7.38 -15.99 8.47
CA ILE A 482 6.60 -17.14 8.97
C ILE A 482 5.90 -17.85 7.81
N ILE A 483 5.28 -17.10 6.91
CA ILE A 483 4.58 -17.67 5.75
C ILE A 483 5.56 -18.36 4.79
N ARG A 484 6.70 -17.75 4.55
CA ARG A 484 7.78 -18.32 3.74
C ARG A 484 8.28 -19.63 4.34
N SER A 485 8.56 -19.65 5.64
CA SER A 485 9.02 -20.83 6.38
C SER A 485 7.99 -21.97 6.33
N LEU A 486 6.69 -21.66 6.41
CA LEU A 486 5.61 -22.63 6.21
C LEU A 486 5.66 -23.25 4.81
N ARG A 487 5.79 -22.42 3.78
CA ARG A 487 5.86 -22.88 2.38
C ARG A 487 7.11 -23.71 2.10
N LEU A 488 8.25 -23.34 2.67
CA LEU A 488 9.51 -24.09 2.56
C LEU A 488 9.49 -25.41 3.35
N GLY A 489 8.53 -25.60 4.26
CA GLY A 489 8.41 -26.80 5.06
C GLY A 489 9.35 -26.83 6.26
N GLU A 490 9.79 -25.69 6.74
CA GLU A 490 10.56 -25.59 7.98
C GLU A 490 9.71 -25.99 9.19
N PHE A 491 8.39 -25.77 9.08
CA PHE A 491 7.36 -26.27 9.99
C PHE A 491 6.08 -26.64 9.21
N ASP A 492 5.17 -27.41 9.82
CA ASP A 492 4.07 -28.07 9.14
C ASP A 492 2.71 -27.46 9.45
N VAL A 493 2.56 -26.85 10.63
CA VAL A 493 1.28 -26.33 11.14
C VAL A 493 1.40 -24.87 11.53
N LEU A 494 0.54 -24.02 10.97
CA LEU A 494 0.40 -22.64 11.39
C LEU A 494 -0.91 -22.45 12.16
N ILE A 495 -0.81 -21.91 13.37
CA ILE A 495 -1.92 -21.71 14.29
C ILE A 495 -2.17 -20.22 14.49
N GLY A 496 -3.42 -19.81 14.61
CA GLY A 496 -3.74 -18.42 14.97
C GLY A 496 -5.22 -18.09 14.97
N ILE A 497 -5.54 -16.84 15.36
CA ILE A 497 -6.92 -16.42 15.55
C ILE A 497 -7.58 -16.09 14.21
N ASN A 498 -6.95 -15.25 13.44
CA ASN A 498 -7.49 -14.68 12.21
C ASN A 498 -6.41 -14.70 11.13
N LEU A 499 -5.86 -15.90 10.96
CA LEU A 499 -4.58 -16.10 10.31
C LEU A 499 -4.50 -15.47 8.93
N LEU A 500 -5.58 -15.50 8.17
CA LEU A 500 -5.44 -15.32 6.74
C LEU A 500 -6.73 -14.77 6.11
N ARG A 501 -7.22 -13.63 6.61
CA ARG A 501 -8.42 -13.05 6.00
C ARG A 501 -8.20 -12.73 4.53
N GLU A 502 -6.98 -12.28 4.14
CA GLU A 502 -6.80 -11.67 2.82
C GLU A 502 -5.37 -11.89 2.27
N GLY A 503 -5.30 -12.12 0.96
CA GLY A 503 -4.07 -11.92 0.19
C GLY A 503 -2.99 -13.02 0.22
N LEU A 504 -3.20 -14.16 0.90
CA LEU A 504 -2.20 -15.21 0.94
C LEU A 504 -2.54 -16.39 0.02
N ASP A 505 -1.59 -16.70 -0.82
CA ASP A 505 -1.62 -17.82 -1.75
C ASP A 505 -0.75 -18.96 -1.22
N LEU A 506 -1.37 -19.98 -0.63
CA LEU A 506 -0.70 -21.12 -0.01
C LEU A 506 -1.16 -22.43 -0.65
N PRO A 507 -0.67 -22.79 -1.83
CA PRO A 507 -1.08 -24.01 -2.52
C PRO A 507 -0.65 -25.29 -1.78
N GLU A 508 0.31 -25.20 -0.87
CA GLU A 508 0.79 -26.32 -0.04
C GLU A 508 -0.20 -26.70 1.09
N VAL A 509 -1.14 -25.80 1.42
CA VAL A 509 -2.15 -26.02 2.46
C VAL A 509 -3.26 -26.93 1.94
N SER A 510 -3.38 -28.11 2.52
CA SER A 510 -4.42 -29.10 2.20
C SER A 510 -5.44 -29.29 3.31
N LEU A 511 -5.15 -28.85 4.54
CA LEU A 511 -6.08 -28.93 5.66
C LEU A 511 -6.23 -27.58 6.34
N VAL A 512 -7.48 -27.18 6.56
CA VAL A 512 -7.84 -26.07 7.44
C VAL A 512 -8.73 -26.60 8.54
N ALA A 513 -8.29 -26.47 9.79
CA ALA A 513 -9.07 -26.85 10.97
C ALA A 513 -9.61 -25.60 11.68
N ILE A 514 -10.90 -25.57 11.93
CA ILE A 514 -11.60 -24.47 12.60
C ILE A 514 -12.10 -25.01 13.95
N LEU A 515 -11.41 -24.62 15.03
CA LEU A 515 -11.82 -24.98 16.39
C LEU A 515 -12.97 -24.10 16.85
N ASP A 516 -13.86 -24.66 17.67
CA ASP A 516 -15.03 -23.95 18.19
C ASP A 516 -15.82 -23.21 17.08
N ALA A 517 -16.12 -23.91 16.00
CA ALA A 517 -16.77 -23.32 14.85
C ALA A 517 -18.23 -22.89 15.13
N ASP A 518 -18.86 -23.43 16.16
CA ASP A 518 -20.22 -23.12 16.63
C ASP A 518 -20.29 -21.89 17.57
N LYS A 519 -19.17 -21.28 17.93
CA LYS A 519 -19.16 -20.04 18.73
C LYS A 519 -19.41 -18.85 17.84
N GLU A 520 -20.70 -18.53 17.58
CA GLU A 520 -21.08 -17.41 16.72
C GLU A 520 -20.45 -16.09 17.17
N GLY A 521 -20.01 -15.30 16.20
CA GLY A 521 -19.36 -14.01 16.39
C GLY A 521 -18.61 -13.58 15.15
N PHE A 522 -17.91 -12.45 15.23
CA PHE A 522 -17.20 -11.88 14.10
C PHE A 522 -16.20 -12.86 13.44
N LEU A 523 -15.51 -13.69 14.22
CA LEU A 523 -14.53 -14.66 13.72
C LEU A 523 -15.17 -15.94 13.13
N ARG A 524 -16.45 -16.15 13.35
CA ARG A 524 -17.22 -17.31 12.88
C ARG A 524 -18.48 -16.88 12.13
N SER A 525 -18.49 -15.64 11.58
CA SER A 525 -19.51 -15.19 10.65
C SER A 525 -19.42 -15.95 9.33
N GLU A 526 -20.49 -15.98 8.57
CA GLU A 526 -20.55 -16.58 7.22
C GLU A 526 -19.35 -16.13 6.36
N THR A 527 -19.11 -14.84 6.26
CA THR A 527 -17.99 -14.25 5.50
C THR A 527 -16.64 -14.78 5.99
N SER A 528 -16.41 -14.79 7.32
CA SER A 528 -15.15 -15.26 7.90
C SER A 528 -14.92 -16.74 7.63
N LEU A 529 -15.98 -17.57 7.73
CA LEU A 529 -15.91 -19.00 7.45
C LEU A 529 -15.59 -19.24 5.97
N ILE A 530 -16.31 -18.61 5.02
CA ILE A 530 -16.06 -18.77 3.59
C ILE A 530 -14.64 -18.36 3.21
N GLN A 531 -14.12 -17.26 3.78
CA GLN A 531 -12.74 -16.82 3.55
C GLN A 531 -11.70 -17.83 4.08
N THR A 532 -11.97 -18.40 5.25
CA THR A 532 -11.11 -19.41 5.88
C THR A 532 -11.13 -20.73 5.09
N ILE A 533 -12.31 -21.18 4.68
CA ILE A 533 -12.50 -22.35 3.82
C ILE A 533 -11.73 -22.21 2.52
N GLY A 534 -11.77 -21.04 1.90
CA GLY A 534 -11.11 -20.73 0.63
C GLY A 534 -9.58 -20.88 0.67
N ARG A 535 -8.95 -20.98 1.86
CA ARG A 535 -7.49 -21.18 1.98
C ARG A 535 -7.07 -22.60 1.57
N ALA A 536 -7.93 -23.61 1.71
CA ALA A 536 -7.67 -24.97 1.24
C ALA A 536 -8.07 -25.18 -0.25
N ALA A 537 -8.68 -24.20 -0.90
CA ALA A 537 -9.23 -24.35 -2.26
C ALA A 537 -8.17 -24.35 -3.40
N ARG A 538 -6.89 -24.25 -3.07
CA ARG A 538 -5.75 -24.30 -4.03
C ARG A 538 -5.03 -25.62 -4.08
N ASN A 539 -5.43 -26.54 -3.21
CA ASN A 539 -4.93 -27.90 -3.17
C ASN A 539 -6.01 -28.89 -3.63
N ALA A 540 -5.64 -29.83 -4.46
CA ALA A 540 -6.58 -30.85 -4.96
C ALA A 540 -7.11 -31.76 -3.82
N ASP A 541 -6.32 -31.95 -2.76
CA ASP A 541 -6.66 -32.70 -1.54
C ASP A 541 -7.26 -31.81 -0.44
N GLY A 542 -7.81 -30.64 -0.80
CA GLY A 542 -8.31 -29.64 0.13
C GLY A 542 -9.44 -30.17 1.02
N LEU A 543 -9.25 -30.12 2.33
CA LEU A 543 -10.23 -30.49 3.37
C LEU A 543 -10.34 -29.37 4.40
N VAL A 544 -11.56 -29.11 4.84
CA VAL A 544 -11.85 -28.24 5.98
C VAL A 544 -12.56 -29.04 7.06
N ILE A 545 -12.05 -28.99 8.29
CA ILE A 545 -12.70 -29.59 9.44
C ILE A 545 -13.22 -28.47 10.34
N MET A 546 -14.52 -28.50 10.60
CA MET A 546 -15.17 -27.62 11.57
C MET A 546 -15.50 -28.43 12.82
N TYR A 547 -14.81 -28.13 13.93
CA TYR A 547 -15.13 -28.74 15.21
C TYR A 547 -16.27 -27.94 15.85
N ALA A 548 -17.43 -28.62 15.97
CA ALA A 548 -18.67 -28.01 16.45
C ALA A 548 -19.62 -29.09 16.97
N ASP A 549 -20.29 -28.80 18.06
CA ASP A 549 -21.36 -29.70 18.58
C ASP A 549 -22.72 -29.38 17.94
N THR A 550 -22.88 -28.13 17.44
CA THR A 550 -24.10 -27.70 16.75
C THR A 550 -23.74 -26.94 15.47
N VAL A 551 -24.50 -27.15 14.39
CA VAL A 551 -24.33 -26.38 13.16
C VAL A 551 -25.12 -25.09 13.26
N THR A 552 -24.41 -23.97 13.41
CA THR A 552 -25.01 -22.63 13.49
C THR A 552 -25.53 -22.15 12.14
N ARG A 553 -26.26 -21.02 12.15
CA ARG A 553 -26.75 -20.41 10.90
C ARG A 553 -25.58 -20.00 10.01
N SER A 554 -24.54 -19.36 10.55
CA SER A 554 -23.36 -18.93 9.80
C SER A 554 -22.61 -20.12 9.19
N MET A 555 -22.45 -21.21 9.93
CA MET A 555 -21.87 -22.45 9.41
C MET A 555 -22.71 -23.02 8.26
N ARG A 556 -24.04 -23.10 8.42
CA ARG A 556 -24.96 -23.62 7.39
C ARG A 556 -24.80 -22.86 6.09
N LEU A 557 -24.87 -21.52 6.14
CA LEU A 557 -24.72 -20.68 4.95
C LEU A 557 -23.36 -20.86 4.26
N ALA A 558 -22.27 -20.96 5.06
CA ALA A 558 -20.94 -21.18 4.51
C ALA A 558 -20.77 -22.56 3.87
N ILE A 559 -21.35 -23.60 4.47
CA ILE A 559 -21.34 -24.97 3.94
C ILE A 559 -22.14 -25.02 2.63
N ASP A 560 -23.40 -24.55 2.64
CA ASP A 560 -24.29 -24.60 1.49
C ASP A 560 -23.68 -23.84 0.28
N GLU A 561 -23.08 -22.67 0.51
CA GLU A 561 -22.41 -21.91 -0.54
C GLU A 561 -21.16 -22.63 -1.07
N THR A 562 -20.36 -23.23 -0.21
CA THR A 562 -19.17 -23.97 -0.62
C THR A 562 -19.55 -25.22 -1.44
N GLU A 563 -20.59 -25.93 -1.03
CA GLU A 563 -21.13 -27.09 -1.78
C GLU A 563 -21.72 -26.69 -3.13
N ARG A 564 -22.43 -25.56 -3.21
CA ARG A 564 -22.93 -24.98 -4.47
C ARG A 564 -21.79 -24.71 -5.44
N ARG A 565 -20.73 -24.03 -4.96
CA ARG A 565 -19.55 -23.70 -5.76
C ARG A 565 -18.83 -24.97 -6.22
N ARG A 566 -18.66 -25.94 -5.33
CA ARG A 566 -18.03 -27.22 -5.61
C ARG A 566 -18.80 -27.99 -6.69
N ALA A 567 -20.14 -28.06 -6.60
CA ALA A 567 -21.00 -28.73 -7.58
C ALA A 567 -20.92 -28.06 -8.96
N LYS A 568 -20.94 -26.71 -9.02
CA LYS A 568 -20.80 -25.95 -10.27
C LYS A 568 -19.47 -26.25 -10.95
N GLN A 569 -18.38 -26.23 -10.20
CA GLN A 569 -17.03 -26.53 -10.71
C GLN A 569 -16.91 -27.99 -11.18
N ALA A 570 -17.42 -28.94 -10.39
CA ALA A 570 -17.36 -30.36 -10.75
C ALA A 570 -18.14 -30.67 -12.05
N LYS A 571 -19.30 -30.05 -12.22
CA LYS A 571 -20.09 -30.14 -13.47
C LYS A 571 -19.28 -29.60 -14.65
N TYR A 572 -18.70 -28.43 -14.52
CA TYR A 572 -17.89 -27.82 -15.57
C TYR A 572 -16.67 -28.70 -15.93
N ASN A 573 -15.99 -29.24 -14.93
CA ASN A 573 -14.86 -30.14 -15.16
C ASN A 573 -15.27 -31.40 -15.93
N ALA A 574 -16.42 -32.00 -15.58
CA ALA A 574 -16.94 -33.18 -16.28
C ALA A 574 -17.28 -32.89 -17.74
N GLU A 575 -17.94 -31.75 -18.03
CA GLU A 575 -18.32 -31.33 -19.36
C GLU A 575 -17.12 -31.02 -20.27
N HIS A 576 -15.99 -30.54 -19.68
CA HIS A 576 -14.80 -30.12 -20.44
C HIS A 576 -13.62 -31.10 -20.30
N GLY A 577 -13.79 -32.22 -19.59
CA GLY A 577 -12.74 -33.22 -19.39
C GLY A 577 -11.51 -32.69 -18.60
N ILE A 578 -11.74 -31.74 -17.70
CA ILE A 578 -10.68 -31.11 -16.90
C ILE A 578 -10.40 -31.95 -15.66
N VAL A 579 -9.13 -32.29 -15.45
CA VAL A 579 -8.65 -32.96 -14.23
C VAL A 579 -8.04 -31.91 -13.30
N PRO A 580 -8.56 -31.73 -12.07
CA PRO A 580 -8.01 -30.78 -11.10
C PRO A 580 -6.52 -31.04 -10.83
N LYS A 581 -5.72 -29.98 -10.85
CA LYS A 581 -4.27 -30.07 -10.51
C LYS A 581 -3.92 -28.98 -9.51
N THR A 582 -3.21 -29.37 -8.44
CA THR A 582 -2.66 -28.42 -7.49
C THR A 582 -1.72 -27.43 -8.18
N ILE A 583 -1.86 -26.16 -7.87
CA ILE A 583 -1.00 -25.10 -8.40
C ILE A 583 0.36 -25.19 -7.72
N ILE A 584 1.43 -25.23 -8.50
CA ILE A 584 2.81 -25.16 -7.98
C ILE A 584 3.33 -23.76 -8.31
N LYS A 585 3.58 -22.96 -7.27
CA LYS A 585 4.23 -21.64 -7.42
C LYS A 585 5.60 -21.67 -6.74
N SER A 586 6.61 -21.12 -7.41
CA SER A 586 7.94 -21.00 -6.81
C SER A 586 7.88 -20.02 -5.60
N VAL A 587 8.63 -20.35 -4.55
CA VAL A 587 8.68 -19.50 -3.33
C VAL A 587 9.42 -18.18 -3.61
N ARG A 588 10.23 -18.12 -4.69
CA ARG A 588 10.99 -16.94 -5.09
C ARG A 588 10.11 -15.79 -5.56
N ASP A 589 8.99 -16.08 -6.22
CA ASP A 589 8.12 -15.07 -6.85
C ASP A 589 7.45 -14.10 -5.84
N MET A 590 7.32 -14.50 -4.56
CA MET A 590 6.71 -13.63 -3.53
C MET A 590 7.70 -12.67 -2.84
N ILE A 591 8.99 -12.95 -2.90
CA ILE A 591 10.03 -12.15 -2.23
C ILE A 591 10.60 -11.08 -3.15
N GLU A 592 10.69 -11.35 -4.45
CA GLU A 592 11.16 -10.34 -5.41
C GLU A 592 10.20 -9.15 -5.50
N ILE A 593 8.90 -9.37 -5.31
CA ILE A 593 7.88 -8.31 -5.33
C ILE A 593 7.96 -7.38 -4.09
N SER A 594 8.33 -7.92 -2.92
CA SER A 594 8.51 -7.12 -1.71
C SER A 594 9.94 -6.59 -1.56
N SER A 595 10.93 -7.27 -2.16
CA SER A 595 12.32 -6.83 -2.15
C SER A 595 12.61 -5.78 -3.23
N ASP A 596 11.88 -5.74 -4.33
CA ASP A 596 11.99 -4.64 -5.31
C ASP A 596 11.42 -3.31 -4.78
N ALA A 597 10.47 -3.37 -3.81
CA ALA A 597 10.04 -2.19 -3.07
C ALA A 597 10.96 -1.82 -1.89
N SER A 598 11.75 -2.78 -1.36
CA SER A 598 12.66 -2.57 -0.23
C SER A 598 14.14 -2.72 -0.57
N SER A 599 14.50 -3.27 -1.73
CA SER A 599 15.89 -3.61 -2.07
C SER A 599 16.61 -2.62 -2.99
N ALA A 600 15.99 -1.48 -3.34
CA ALA A 600 16.74 -0.39 -3.97
C ALA A 600 17.80 0.24 -3.03
N THR A 601 17.68 0.03 -1.72
CA THR A 601 18.63 0.53 -0.72
C THR A 601 19.74 -0.46 -0.35
N HIS A 602 19.70 -1.73 -0.78
CA HIS A 602 20.68 -2.74 -0.36
C HIS A 602 21.47 -3.44 -1.49
N ARG A 603 21.38 -2.98 -2.73
CA ARG A 603 22.20 -3.54 -3.84
C ARG A 603 23.58 -2.87 -3.99
N LYS A 604 24.24 -2.51 -2.90
CA LYS A 604 25.69 -2.24 -2.97
C LYS A 604 26.58 -3.25 -2.24
N ASP A 605 26.03 -4.22 -1.49
CA ASP A 605 26.85 -5.19 -0.75
C ASP A 605 26.42 -6.67 -0.92
N GLY A 606 25.75 -7.01 -1.99
CA GLY A 606 25.23 -8.37 -2.26
C GLY A 606 26.21 -9.37 -2.88
N VAL A 607 27.51 -9.24 -2.60
CA VAL A 607 28.44 -10.36 -2.74
C VAL A 607 28.47 -11.08 -1.40
N LYS A 608 28.12 -12.36 -1.35
CA LYS A 608 28.33 -13.19 -0.16
C LYS A 608 29.83 -13.15 0.17
N MET A 609 30.17 -12.29 1.15
CA MET A 609 31.54 -12.19 1.63
C MET A 609 31.96 -13.50 2.23
N THR A 610 33.13 -13.97 1.87
CA THR A 610 33.73 -15.10 2.56
C THR A 610 34.02 -14.74 4.02
N ARG A 611 34.10 -15.74 4.89
CA ARG A 611 34.38 -15.53 6.32
C ARG A 611 35.70 -14.76 6.56
N GLY A 612 36.65 -14.86 5.61
CA GLY A 612 37.91 -14.11 5.62
C GLY A 612 37.73 -12.62 5.27
N GLU A 613 37.00 -12.32 4.22
CA GLU A 613 36.71 -10.95 3.78
C GLU A 613 35.87 -10.20 4.82
N ARG A 614 34.90 -10.85 5.46
CA ARG A 614 34.13 -10.29 6.56
C ARG A 614 35.00 -9.91 7.75
N LYS A 615 35.92 -10.78 8.19
CA LYS A 615 36.88 -10.47 9.25
C LYS A 615 37.82 -9.31 8.91
N ALA A 616 38.25 -9.24 7.66
CA ALA A 616 39.09 -8.13 7.19
C ALA A 616 38.30 -6.80 7.19
N LEU A 617 37.04 -6.80 6.76
CA LEU A 617 36.18 -5.62 6.77
C LEU A 617 35.87 -5.16 8.20
N ILE A 618 35.59 -6.07 9.13
CA ILE A 618 35.38 -5.74 10.56
C ILE A 618 36.62 -5.06 11.15
N ALA A 619 37.80 -5.59 10.87
CA ALA A 619 39.05 -5.01 11.35
C ALA A 619 39.29 -3.59 10.80
N GLU A 620 38.97 -3.36 9.53
CA GLU A 620 39.09 -2.02 8.92
C GLU A 620 38.06 -1.04 9.50
N LEU A 621 36.81 -1.45 9.68
CA LEU A 621 35.74 -0.63 10.29
C LEU A 621 36.08 -0.31 11.77
N GLU A 622 36.67 -1.25 12.52
CA GLU A 622 37.15 -0.98 13.89
C GLU A 622 38.25 0.07 13.94
N LYS A 623 39.17 0.06 12.96
CA LYS A 623 40.22 1.06 12.82
C LYS A 623 39.62 2.43 12.50
N GLN A 624 38.66 2.51 11.61
CA GLN A 624 37.98 3.75 11.25
C GLN A 624 37.14 4.28 12.43
N MET A 625 36.41 3.42 13.15
CA MET A 625 35.66 3.78 14.35
C MET A 625 36.57 4.41 15.43
N LYS A 626 37.74 3.80 15.68
CA LYS A 626 38.70 4.33 16.64
C LYS A 626 39.33 5.65 16.17
N ALA A 627 39.53 5.85 14.88
CA ALA A 627 39.98 7.09 14.29
C ALA A 627 38.95 8.20 14.44
N ALA A 628 37.68 7.94 14.11
CA ALA A 628 36.55 8.85 14.27
C ALA A 628 36.38 9.27 15.76
N ALA A 629 36.44 8.31 16.68
CA ALA A 629 36.39 8.61 18.12
C ALA A 629 37.53 9.50 18.61
N LYS A 630 38.74 9.34 18.05
CA LYS A 630 39.89 10.23 18.35
C LYS A 630 39.70 11.65 17.81
N MET A 631 39.00 11.79 16.71
CA MET A 631 38.66 13.09 16.10
C MET A 631 37.42 13.74 16.71
N LEU A 632 36.85 13.13 17.76
CA LEU A 632 35.58 13.55 18.43
C LEU A 632 34.33 13.51 17.54
N GLU A 633 34.39 12.78 16.44
CA GLU A 633 33.26 12.52 15.52
C GLU A 633 32.40 11.36 16.07
N PHE A 634 31.73 11.62 17.19
CA PHE A 634 30.99 10.57 17.93
C PHE A 634 29.82 9.95 17.16
N GLU A 635 29.15 10.70 16.30
CA GLU A 635 28.07 10.18 15.44
C GLU A 635 28.61 9.16 14.42
N LEU A 636 29.70 9.51 13.73
CA LEU A 636 30.38 8.59 12.80
C LEU A 636 30.89 7.35 13.51
N ALA A 637 31.46 7.52 14.70
CA ALA A 637 31.98 6.40 15.51
C ALA A 637 30.81 5.47 15.95
N ALA A 638 29.62 5.99 16.26
CA ALA A 638 28.45 5.23 16.62
C ALA A 638 27.90 4.45 15.40
N GLU A 639 27.83 5.08 14.23
CA GLU A 639 27.40 4.43 12.99
C GLU A 639 28.31 3.26 12.59
N LEU A 640 29.61 3.47 12.66
CA LEU A 640 30.60 2.42 12.39
C LEU A 640 30.52 1.27 13.40
N ARG A 641 30.27 1.55 14.68
CA ARG A 641 30.03 0.54 15.73
C ARG A 641 28.79 -0.31 15.39
N ASP A 642 27.69 0.32 15.03
CA ASP A 642 26.45 -0.36 14.75
C ASP A 642 26.55 -1.22 13.48
N ARG A 643 27.36 -0.79 12.50
CA ARG A 643 27.71 -1.58 11.32
C ARG A 643 28.56 -2.81 11.67
N ILE A 644 29.54 -2.67 12.59
CA ILE A 644 30.37 -3.77 13.09
C ILE A 644 29.50 -4.80 13.83
N ILE A 645 28.55 -4.35 14.66
CA ILE A 645 27.62 -5.21 15.40
C ILE A 645 26.76 -6.03 14.44
N ARG A 646 26.21 -5.43 13.39
CA ARG A 646 25.44 -6.15 12.36
C ARG A 646 26.29 -7.23 11.66
N LEU A 647 27.50 -6.90 11.23
CA LEU A 647 28.40 -7.84 10.58
C LEU A 647 28.83 -9.01 11.49
N ARG A 648 28.83 -8.82 12.82
CA ARG A 648 29.10 -9.87 13.81
C ARG A 648 27.86 -10.70 14.14
N GLY A 649 26.67 -10.12 14.09
CA GLY A 649 25.39 -10.82 14.37
C GLY A 649 24.95 -11.76 13.27
N GLU A 650 25.60 -11.75 12.11
CA GLU A 650 25.38 -12.66 11.00
C GLU A 650 26.28 -13.94 11.07
N GLU A 651 26.91 -14.22 12.22
CA GLU A 651 27.52 -15.51 12.52
C GLU A 651 26.47 -16.50 13.00
#